data_b8f95539fd615e7dedc46b73c020c888
#
_entry.id   b8f95539fd615e7dedc46b73c020c888
#
_cell.length_a   1.000
_cell.length_b   1.000
_cell.length_c   1.000
_cell.angle_alpha   90.00
_cell.angle_beta   90.00
_cell.angle_gamma   90.00
#
_symmetry.space_group_name_H-M   'P 1'
#
loop_
_entity.id
_entity.type
_entity.pdbx_description
1 polymer ?
#
loop_
_entity_poly.entity_id
_entity_poly.type
_entity_poly.pdbx_seq_one_letter_code
_entity_poly.pdbx_strand_id
1 'polypeptide(L)'
;DGNFDFTAACFNPKLDKLAVLKRTISKKDTIKSVVIFELPKFKPCDSIIPGSALLPEGFGKLAEGALQFSESGDRLYFKIKNSVSDVGDTTRQKVKSDLSMWKWDAPYIPTMNRLHPDQIRKSKFCQYDLKKKRVVVLSDEDMPYFQFPQGEVEDLTLGFNNLNYLREEVYKPASQYDSYLVDIKTGNKQLILRKSFYLPTISVDKKYVVWFEITDSCWYSMDTKTLTKKNLTAEIDDIFYNDEQDIPMHVTNFGLAGWTDKGHTVLIHSKTDLWAIDAAGHDAPCCLTKGMGRKAGIRFRYIKRKDDERYIDLKANLYLEAFQHRTKKSGYYVLTPTGDCMQLVFSDHLYKNLKFSEDRSHCIWRRQSFTEYPEVYKSDSLFTEIEKLSVSDSIQQSYLWGTSELVEWESFAKDSLQGILCKPENFDPSQKYPMLVYFYEKRSDNLNRYNIPSPIATVINWSYCVSNGYLVFIPDVVFRKGEPGASSYDAVVSGVKSLIDRYDFIDKDRIALNGHSWGGYQIAFLVTRTNMFKAAVSGAPVVNMTSAYGGIRWESGKSRMFQYEQTQSRIGGTLWDKPAEFIRNSPLFFLPQVQTPVLIMHNDKDGSVMWEQGIEFFMALRRLDKPVWLFNYKGEGHHLKKWENRLDYSRRVMEFYDYYLKDGKKPEWMKS
;
A
#
# COMPACT_ATOMS: atom_id res chain seq x y z
N ASP A 1 -15.60 32.38 34.38
CA ASP A 1 -15.80 33.17 33.17
C ASP A 1 -14.47 33.41 32.45
N GLY A 2 -14.02 32.43 31.70
CA GLY A 2 -12.85 32.55 30.85
C GLY A 2 -13.14 31.87 29.52
N ASN A 3 -12.66 32.45 28.39
CA ASN A 3 -12.70 31.81 27.09
C ASN A 3 -11.83 30.54 27.13
N PHE A 4 -12.46 29.39 27.15
CA PHE A 4 -11.76 28.11 27.02
C PHE A 4 -12.49 27.20 26.07
N ASP A 5 -11.76 26.29 25.45
CA ASP A 5 -12.30 25.21 24.64
C ASP A 5 -11.60 23.88 25.00
N PHE A 6 -12.15 22.79 24.47
CA PHE A 6 -11.57 21.46 24.62
C PHE A 6 -11.04 21.00 23.24
N THR A 7 -9.78 20.61 23.18
CA THR A 7 -9.12 20.24 21.93
C THR A 7 -8.93 18.71 21.77
N ALA A 8 -9.06 17.96 22.86
CA ALA A 8 -9.06 16.49 22.87
C ALA A 8 -9.77 15.98 24.11
N ALA A 9 -10.39 14.80 23.99
CA ALA A 9 -11.03 14.10 25.10
C ALA A 9 -10.89 12.58 24.93
N CYS A 10 -10.78 11.84 26.03
CA CYS A 10 -10.83 10.38 26.03
C CYS A 10 -11.46 9.85 27.33
N PHE A 11 -12.23 8.76 27.19
CA PHE A 11 -12.74 8.01 28.32
C PHE A 11 -11.75 6.91 28.70
N ASN A 12 -11.71 6.57 29.99
CA ASN A 12 -11.02 5.35 30.38
C ASN A 12 -11.89 4.10 30.04
N PRO A 13 -11.31 2.89 29.99
CA PRO A 13 -12.04 1.67 29.61
C PRO A 13 -13.24 1.34 30.50
N LYS A 14 -13.23 1.77 31.79
CA LYS A 14 -14.32 1.56 32.72
C LYS A 14 -15.45 2.59 32.59
N LEU A 15 -15.29 3.62 31.77
CA LEU A 15 -16.21 4.74 31.58
C LEU A 15 -16.52 5.51 32.87
N ASP A 16 -15.67 5.40 33.91
CA ASP A 16 -15.80 6.13 35.17
C ASP A 16 -14.92 7.39 35.23
N LYS A 17 -14.05 7.62 34.22
CA LYS A 17 -13.21 8.81 34.10
C LYS A 17 -13.20 9.36 32.67
N LEU A 18 -13.17 10.69 32.59
CA LEU A 18 -12.99 11.45 31.36
C LEU A 18 -11.77 12.36 31.50
N ALA A 19 -10.78 12.22 30.65
CA ALA A 19 -9.68 13.17 30.52
C ALA A 19 -9.93 14.11 29.35
N VAL A 20 -9.73 15.40 29.54
CA VAL A 20 -9.86 16.43 28.50
C VAL A 20 -8.64 17.32 28.47
N LEU A 21 -8.22 17.70 27.24
CA LEU A 21 -7.23 18.74 27.04
C LEU A 21 -7.95 20.09 26.89
N LYS A 22 -7.94 20.85 27.98
CA LYS A 22 -8.53 22.18 28.07
C LYS A 22 -7.55 23.23 27.57
N ARG A 23 -8.00 24.10 26.68
CA ARG A 23 -7.27 25.28 26.19
C ARG A 23 -7.92 26.53 26.77
N THR A 24 -7.17 27.26 27.59
CA THR A 24 -7.61 28.56 28.15
C THR A 24 -6.91 29.67 27.40
N ILE A 25 -7.70 30.56 26.80
CA ILE A 25 -7.21 31.69 26.02
C ILE A 25 -7.29 32.95 26.87
N SER A 26 -6.14 33.57 27.13
CA SER A 26 -6.04 34.90 27.75
C SER A 26 -5.51 35.93 26.72
N LYS A 27 -5.67 37.22 27.07
CA LYS A 27 -5.18 38.33 26.18
C LYS A 27 -3.69 38.25 25.85
N LYS A 28 -2.90 37.50 26.61
CA LYS A 28 -1.42 37.43 26.47
C LYS A 28 -0.87 36.04 26.17
N ASP A 29 -1.62 34.96 26.45
CA ASP A 29 -1.10 33.61 26.27
C ASP A 29 -2.23 32.57 26.14
N THR A 30 -1.90 31.43 25.57
CA THR A 30 -2.77 30.25 25.46
C THR A 30 -2.22 29.12 26.30
N ILE A 31 -2.89 28.82 27.41
CA ILE A 31 -2.48 27.76 28.33
C ILE A 31 -3.30 26.52 28.05
N LYS A 32 -2.64 25.38 27.87
CA LYS A 32 -3.28 24.06 27.78
C LYS A 32 -3.06 23.28 29.07
N SER A 33 -4.13 22.70 29.62
CA SER A 33 -4.09 21.83 30.80
C SER A 33 -4.85 20.54 30.52
N VAL A 34 -4.42 19.44 31.12
CA VAL A 34 -5.24 18.21 31.15
C VAL A 34 -6.07 18.25 32.43
N VAL A 35 -7.38 18.05 32.30
CA VAL A 35 -8.29 17.90 33.42
C VAL A 35 -8.95 16.53 33.37
N ILE A 36 -8.94 15.82 34.48
CA ILE A 36 -9.53 14.50 34.61
C ILE A 36 -10.80 14.62 35.51
N PHE A 37 -11.91 14.13 35.00
CA PHE A 37 -13.20 14.15 35.66
C PHE A 37 -13.61 12.72 36.06
N GLU A 38 -14.25 12.63 37.24
CA GLU A 38 -15.00 11.44 37.65
C GLU A 38 -16.44 11.48 37.11
N LEU A 39 -16.88 10.36 36.57
CA LEU A 39 -18.21 10.18 36.00
C LEU A 39 -19.11 9.38 36.95
N PRO A 40 -20.44 9.58 36.89
CA PRO A 40 -21.17 10.46 35.97
C PRO A 40 -21.27 11.92 36.45
N LYS A 41 -20.70 12.25 37.61
CA LYS A 41 -20.87 13.57 38.26
C LYS A 41 -20.08 14.71 37.60
N PHE A 42 -19.22 14.42 36.63
CA PHE A 42 -18.31 15.38 36.01
C PHE A 42 -17.51 16.24 37.01
N LYS A 43 -17.12 15.63 38.12
CA LYS A 43 -16.35 16.29 39.18
C LYS A 43 -14.86 16.22 38.77
N PRO A 44 -14.13 17.37 38.67
CA PRO A 44 -12.69 17.34 38.48
C PRO A 44 -12.03 16.62 39.66
N CYS A 45 -11.24 15.58 39.37
CA CYS A 45 -10.53 14.81 40.38
C CYS A 45 -9.01 15.00 40.29
N ASP A 46 -8.54 15.47 39.16
CA ASP A 46 -7.09 15.67 38.89
C ASP A 46 -6.84 16.65 37.76
N SER A 47 -5.62 17.27 37.74
CA SER A 47 -5.21 18.15 36.68
C SER A 47 -3.70 18.18 36.48
N ILE A 48 -3.25 18.29 35.24
CA ILE A 48 -1.86 18.49 34.84
C ILE A 48 -1.77 19.88 34.21
N ILE A 49 -1.11 20.79 34.92
CA ILE A 49 -1.01 22.20 34.51
C ILE A 49 0.45 22.50 34.13
N PRO A 50 0.70 23.22 33.01
CA PRO A 50 2.03 23.70 32.67
C PRO A 50 2.70 24.47 33.81
N GLY A 51 3.99 24.20 34.04
CA GLY A 51 4.75 24.83 35.13
C GLY A 51 4.51 24.22 36.52
N SER A 52 3.66 23.19 36.64
CA SER A 52 3.53 22.44 37.90
C SER A 52 4.78 21.59 38.16
N ALA A 53 5.08 21.29 39.42
CA ALA A 53 6.16 20.39 39.82
C ALA A 53 6.01 18.96 39.26
N LEU A 54 4.87 18.63 38.65
CA LEU A 54 4.61 17.34 38.01
C LEU A 54 5.31 17.19 36.66
N LEU A 55 5.62 18.31 35.96
CA LEU A 55 6.24 18.28 34.66
C LEU A 55 7.77 18.51 34.78
N PRO A 56 8.57 17.90 33.88
CA PRO A 56 10.02 18.13 33.87
C PRO A 56 10.37 19.61 33.66
N GLU A 57 11.49 20.06 34.24
CA GLU A 57 11.98 21.40 34.03
C GLU A 57 12.19 21.71 32.54
N GLY A 58 11.81 22.91 32.12
CA GLY A 58 11.89 23.33 30.71
C GLY A 58 10.71 22.92 29.84
N PHE A 59 9.75 22.11 30.35
CA PHE A 59 8.55 21.68 29.62
C PHE A 59 7.29 22.33 30.20
N GLY A 60 6.92 23.45 29.62
CA GLY A 60 5.80 24.28 30.11
C GLY A 60 4.54 24.25 29.22
N LYS A 61 4.52 23.46 28.14
CA LYS A 61 3.37 23.42 27.22
C LYS A 61 2.91 21.99 26.94
N LEU A 62 1.60 21.75 27.01
CA LEU A 62 1.00 20.51 26.53
C LEU A 62 0.78 20.56 25.02
N ALA A 63 1.11 19.48 24.32
CA ALA A 63 0.93 19.37 22.86
C ALA A 63 -0.47 18.88 22.52
N GLU A 64 -0.97 19.23 21.34
CA GLU A 64 -2.20 18.66 20.78
C GLU A 64 -1.98 17.20 20.34
N GLY A 65 -3.07 16.42 20.32
CA GLY A 65 -3.08 15.01 19.94
C GLY A 65 -2.76 14.07 21.07
N ALA A 66 -2.64 12.82 20.96
CA ALA A 66 -2.16 11.81 21.92
C ALA A 66 -2.62 12.00 23.38
N LEU A 67 -3.92 12.08 23.63
CA LEU A 67 -4.51 11.94 24.95
C LEU A 67 -5.21 10.58 24.99
N GLN A 68 -4.72 9.65 25.81
CA GLN A 68 -5.23 8.29 25.85
C GLN A 68 -5.03 7.66 27.23
N PHE A 69 -6.07 7.02 27.78
CA PHE A 69 -5.90 6.17 28.94
C PHE A 69 -5.25 4.85 28.60
N SER A 70 -4.53 4.27 29.58
CA SER A 70 -4.14 2.87 29.56
C SER A 70 -5.38 1.96 29.60
N GLU A 71 -5.22 0.71 29.24
CA GLU A 71 -6.30 -0.27 29.27
C GLU A 71 -6.76 -0.61 30.70
N SER A 72 -5.83 -0.58 31.65
CA SER A 72 -6.18 -0.67 33.09
C SER A 72 -6.97 0.56 33.59
N GLY A 73 -6.87 1.69 32.85
CA GLY A 73 -7.45 2.98 33.29
C GLY A 73 -6.64 3.69 34.35
N ASP A 74 -5.49 3.15 34.77
CA ASP A 74 -4.68 3.67 35.86
C ASP A 74 -3.63 4.71 35.42
N ARG A 75 -3.42 4.85 34.12
CA ARG A 75 -2.43 5.76 33.51
C ARG A 75 -3.07 6.58 32.40
N LEU A 76 -2.58 7.81 32.23
CA LEU A 76 -2.97 8.70 31.16
C LEU A 76 -1.73 9.07 30.34
N TYR A 77 -1.72 8.79 29.02
CA TYR A 77 -0.67 9.17 28.10
C TYR A 77 -0.98 10.51 27.45
N PHE A 78 0.04 11.37 27.32
CA PHE A 78 -0.07 12.69 26.72
C PHE A 78 1.28 13.16 26.19
N LYS A 79 1.30 14.28 25.46
CA LYS A 79 2.54 14.92 24.97
C LYS A 79 2.80 16.26 25.61
N ILE A 80 4.08 16.53 25.89
CA ILE A 80 4.58 17.84 26.34
C ILE A 80 5.53 18.43 25.30
N LYS A 81 5.65 19.76 25.31
CA LYS A 81 6.61 20.53 24.48
C LYS A 81 7.45 21.43 25.34
N ASN A 82 8.67 21.74 24.85
CA ASN A 82 9.54 22.73 25.49
C ASN A 82 8.81 24.07 25.65
N SER A 83 9.01 24.70 26.80
CA SER A 83 8.46 26.04 27.12
C SER A 83 9.18 27.16 26.39
N VAL A 84 10.40 26.94 25.90
CA VAL A 84 11.14 27.92 25.13
C VAL A 84 10.35 28.21 23.86
N SER A 85 9.67 29.34 23.83
CA SER A 85 9.16 29.95 22.60
C SER A 85 10.34 30.06 21.63
N ASP A 86 10.11 29.78 20.34
CA ASP A 86 10.96 30.30 19.29
C ASP A 86 10.91 31.84 19.37
N VAL A 87 11.61 32.41 20.34
CA VAL A 87 12.00 33.84 20.32
C VAL A 87 13.06 33.90 19.24
N GLY A 88 12.60 33.84 17.98
CA GLY A 88 13.41 34.25 16.88
C GLY A 88 13.84 35.67 17.20
N ASP A 89 15.13 35.95 17.08
CA ASP A 89 15.74 37.27 17.21
C ASP A 89 14.86 38.30 16.48
N THR A 90 13.99 38.98 17.26
CA THR A 90 13.03 39.98 16.75
C THR A 90 13.69 41.32 16.47
N THR A 91 15.00 41.44 16.70
CA THR A 91 15.76 42.68 16.57
C THR A 91 16.21 43.01 15.15
N ARG A 92 16.09 42.07 14.18
CA ARG A 92 16.30 42.36 12.76
C ARG A 92 14.94 42.36 12.06
N GLN A 93 14.53 43.51 11.49
CA GLN A 93 13.49 43.56 10.48
C GLN A 93 13.90 42.59 9.36
N LYS A 94 13.36 41.39 9.42
CA LYS A 94 13.53 40.39 8.34
C LYS A 94 12.76 40.92 7.13
N VAL A 95 13.47 41.38 6.13
CA VAL A 95 12.90 41.49 4.78
C VAL A 95 12.34 40.10 4.48
N LYS A 96 11.02 39.99 4.36
CA LYS A 96 10.32 38.75 4.02
C LYS A 96 10.68 38.42 2.58
N SER A 97 11.61 37.51 2.39
CA SER A 97 11.94 36.92 1.11
C SER A 97 11.26 35.54 1.03
N ASP A 98 10.68 35.20 -0.11
CA ASP A 98 10.09 33.88 -0.38
C ASP A 98 11.14 32.84 -0.80
N LEU A 99 12.37 33.01 -0.34
CA LEU A 99 13.48 32.10 -0.63
C LEU A 99 13.31 30.75 0.07
N SER A 100 13.29 29.66 -0.71
CA SER A 100 13.46 28.29 -0.23
C SER A 100 14.88 27.81 -0.52
N MET A 101 15.66 27.58 0.52
CA MET A 101 17.06 27.14 0.40
C MET A 101 17.17 25.62 0.47
N TRP A 102 17.74 25.02 -0.57
CA TRP A 102 18.07 23.60 -0.63
C TRP A 102 19.52 23.40 -0.24
N LYS A 103 19.78 22.59 0.80
CA LYS A 103 21.13 22.31 1.30
C LYS A 103 21.46 20.83 1.09
N TRP A 104 22.67 20.56 0.65
CA TRP A 104 23.17 19.20 0.40
C TRP A 104 23.27 18.34 1.67
N ASP A 105 23.48 18.94 2.82
CA ASP A 105 23.65 18.32 4.13
C ASP A 105 22.37 18.29 4.98
N ALA A 106 21.27 18.88 4.48
CA ALA A 106 20.01 18.88 5.19
C ALA A 106 19.46 17.45 5.38
N PRO A 107 18.82 17.16 6.52
CA PRO A 107 18.29 15.82 6.78
C PRO A 107 17.14 15.43 5.84
N TYR A 108 16.50 16.41 5.20
CA TYR A 108 15.46 16.19 4.18
C TYR A 108 15.38 17.40 3.25
N ILE A 109 14.82 17.20 2.07
CA ILE A 109 14.64 18.26 1.06
C ILE A 109 13.40 19.10 1.36
N PRO A 110 13.36 20.41 0.99
CA PRO A 110 12.25 21.31 1.33
C PRO A 110 10.86 20.87 0.85
N THR A 111 10.80 20.07 -0.21
CA THR A 111 9.53 19.55 -0.77
C THR A 111 8.87 18.47 0.07
N MET A 112 9.62 17.82 0.97
CA MET A 112 9.05 16.83 1.89
C MET A 112 8.27 17.57 2.98
N ASN A 113 6.93 17.46 2.94
CA ASN A 113 6.05 18.07 3.94
C ASN A 113 6.15 17.33 5.28
N ARG A 114 7.20 17.63 6.04
CA ARG A 114 7.50 17.04 7.34
C ARG A 114 7.73 18.11 8.38
N LEU A 115 7.40 17.79 9.63
CA LEU A 115 7.85 18.58 10.76
C LEU A 115 9.38 18.56 10.81
N HIS A 116 9.97 19.74 11.05
CA HIS A 116 11.41 19.84 11.25
C HIS A 116 11.87 18.89 12.36
N PRO A 117 12.97 18.12 12.22
CA PRO A 117 13.46 17.20 13.26
C PRO A 117 13.57 17.81 14.63
N ASP A 118 13.98 19.07 14.73
CA ASP A 118 14.06 19.80 16.01
C ASP A 118 12.67 20.02 16.65
N GLN A 119 11.62 20.16 15.85
CA GLN A 119 10.24 20.27 16.39
C GLN A 119 9.76 18.92 16.94
N ILE A 120 10.16 17.82 16.30
CA ILE A 120 9.87 16.45 16.77
C ILE A 120 10.61 16.21 18.09
N ARG A 121 11.91 16.54 18.14
CA ARG A 121 12.75 16.40 19.35
C ARG A 121 12.27 17.24 20.51
N LYS A 122 11.68 18.42 20.26
CA LYS A 122 11.09 19.30 21.29
C LYS A 122 9.80 18.74 21.91
N SER A 123 9.23 17.64 21.42
CA SER A 123 8.04 17.01 21.96
C SER A 123 8.41 15.70 22.65
N LYS A 124 7.87 15.46 23.85
CA LYS A 124 8.08 14.21 24.59
C LYS A 124 6.75 13.56 24.94
N PHE A 125 6.69 12.24 24.81
CA PHE A 125 5.61 11.45 25.33
C PHE A 125 5.78 11.26 26.85
N CYS A 126 4.70 11.41 27.57
CA CYS A 126 4.64 11.22 29.02
C CYS A 126 3.47 10.31 29.39
N GLN A 127 3.60 9.65 30.51
CA GLN A 127 2.48 9.06 31.23
C GLN A 127 2.25 9.78 32.54
N TYR A 128 0.99 9.88 32.98
CA TYR A 128 0.60 10.25 34.31
C TYR A 128 0.01 9.03 35.02
N ASP A 129 0.65 8.62 36.12
CA ASP A 129 0.15 7.55 37.02
C ASP A 129 -0.88 8.16 37.93
N LEU A 130 -2.16 7.78 37.77
CA LEU A 130 -3.29 8.33 38.53
C LEU A 130 -3.23 7.99 40.03
N LYS A 131 -2.65 6.84 40.40
CA LYS A 131 -2.50 6.40 41.77
C LYS A 131 -1.34 7.10 42.49
N LYS A 132 -0.19 7.15 41.83
CA LYS A 132 1.04 7.73 42.42
C LYS A 132 1.13 9.23 42.22
N LYS A 133 0.22 9.82 41.43
CA LYS A 133 0.20 11.26 41.12
C LYS A 133 1.53 11.79 40.60
N ARG A 134 2.17 11.04 39.70
CA ARG A 134 3.45 11.42 39.12
C ARG A 134 3.46 11.28 37.58
N VAL A 135 4.25 12.14 36.93
CA VAL A 135 4.52 12.07 35.49
C VAL A 135 5.85 11.34 35.28
N VAL A 136 5.88 10.45 34.27
CA VAL A 136 7.08 9.79 33.78
C VAL A 136 7.25 10.14 32.31
N VAL A 137 8.44 10.59 31.93
CA VAL A 137 8.78 10.87 30.52
C VAL A 137 9.18 9.58 29.85
N LEU A 138 8.52 9.24 28.74
CA LEU A 138 8.69 7.99 28.02
C LEU A 138 9.48 8.12 26.72
N SER A 139 9.63 9.33 26.17
CA SER A 139 10.42 9.59 24.98
C SER A 139 11.38 10.76 25.19
N ASP A 140 12.46 10.81 24.39
CA ASP A 140 13.44 11.89 24.37
C ASP A 140 13.90 12.25 22.97
N GLU A 141 14.99 12.97 22.83
CA GLU A 141 15.55 13.41 21.55
C GLU A 141 16.10 12.25 20.73
N ASP A 142 16.59 11.19 21.39
CA ASP A 142 17.14 10.00 20.76
C ASP A 142 16.09 8.93 20.48
N MET A 143 14.91 9.04 21.07
CA MET A 143 13.77 8.14 20.86
C MET A 143 12.45 8.94 20.90
N PRO A 144 12.15 9.68 19.83
CA PRO A 144 11.00 10.59 19.81
C PRO A 144 9.64 9.92 19.58
N TYR A 145 9.62 8.69 19.06
CA TYR A 145 8.40 7.96 18.78
C TYR A 145 8.16 6.85 19.81
N PHE A 146 6.91 6.63 20.12
CA PHE A 146 6.48 5.73 21.16
C PHE A 146 5.23 4.98 20.72
N GLN A 147 5.19 3.68 20.99
CA GLN A 147 4.00 2.85 20.81
C GLN A 147 3.23 2.78 22.13
N PHE A 148 1.94 3.12 22.12
CA PHE A 148 1.11 2.97 23.33
C PHE A 148 1.08 1.50 23.76
N PRO A 149 1.29 1.20 25.05
CA PRO A 149 1.17 -0.16 25.55
C PRO A 149 -0.21 -0.72 25.30
N GLN A 150 -0.26 -1.98 24.91
CA GLN A 150 -1.49 -2.74 24.72
C GLN A 150 -1.47 -4.00 25.57
N GLY A 151 -2.63 -4.45 26.03
CA GLY A 151 -2.80 -5.64 26.86
C GLY A 151 -2.77 -5.35 28.37
N GLU A 152 -3.04 -6.38 29.17
CA GLU A 152 -3.14 -6.27 30.64
C GLU A 152 -1.79 -5.94 31.30
N VAL A 153 -0.69 -6.41 30.72
CA VAL A 153 0.67 -6.08 31.17
C VAL A 153 1.15 -4.83 30.44
N GLU A 154 1.17 -3.70 31.16
CA GLU A 154 1.51 -2.38 30.59
C GLU A 154 2.89 -1.87 31.01
N ASP A 155 3.77 -2.75 31.50
CA ASP A 155 5.04 -2.29 32.09
C ASP A 155 6.14 -2.04 31.06
N LEU A 156 6.05 -2.69 29.89
CA LEU A 156 7.00 -2.54 28.78
C LEU A 156 6.27 -2.19 27.50
N THR A 157 6.94 -1.40 26.66
CA THR A 157 6.51 -1.11 25.29
C THR A 157 7.71 -0.87 24.39
N LEU A 158 7.42 -0.49 23.13
CA LEU A 158 8.43 -0.18 22.12
C LEU A 158 8.49 1.32 21.84
N GLY A 159 9.69 1.82 21.69
CA GLY A 159 9.97 3.16 21.19
C GLY A 159 10.84 3.12 19.93
N PHE A 160 10.82 4.20 19.14
CA PHE A 160 11.45 4.21 17.83
C PHE A 160 12.12 5.55 17.52
N ASN A 161 13.17 5.48 16.70
CA ASN A 161 13.82 6.66 16.15
C ASN A 161 14.17 6.45 14.66
N ASN A 162 13.65 7.29 13.76
CA ASN A 162 14.06 7.33 12.36
C ASN A 162 14.80 8.64 12.01
N LEU A 163 14.95 9.57 12.97
CA LEU A 163 15.52 10.90 12.70
C LEU A 163 16.96 10.82 12.22
N ASN A 164 17.70 9.78 12.61
CA ASN A 164 19.07 9.54 12.18
C ASN A 164 19.16 9.10 10.70
N TYR A 165 18.06 8.67 10.10
CA TYR A 165 17.98 8.11 8.74
C TYR A 165 17.21 8.99 7.76
N LEU A 166 16.75 10.18 8.17
CA LEU A 166 15.91 11.07 7.34
C LEU A 166 16.59 11.44 6.01
N ARG A 167 17.91 11.62 6.01
CA ARG A 167 18.65 11.92 4.79
C ARG A 167 18.58 10.75 3.79
N GLU A 168 18.68 9.51 4.28
CA GLU A 168 18.56 8.32 3.46
C GLU A 168 17.12 8.13 2.93
N GLU A 169 16.10 8.54 3.70
CA GLU A 169 14.70 8.44 3.30
C GLU A 169 14.35 9.25 2.05
N VAL A 170 15.12 10.27 1.70
CA VAL A 170 14.96 11.02 0.45
C VAL A 170 15.14 10.11 -0.76
N TYR A 171 15.99 9.09 -0.63
CA TYR A 171 16.41 8.16 -1.69
C TYR A 171 15.95 6.72 -1.46
N LYS A 172 15.20 6.44 -0.39
CA LYS A 172 14.72 5.10 -0.05
C LYS A 172 13.20 5.02 -0.05
N PRO A 173 12.60 3.87 -0.41
CA PRO A 173 11.15 3.70 -0.44
C PRO A 173 10.53 3.71 0.96
N ALA A 174 11.24 3.21 1.97
CA ALA A 174 10.78 3.09 3.34
C ALA A 174 11.78 3.70 4.33
N SER A 175 11.25 4.12 5.49
CA SER A 175 12.03 4.58 6.63
C SER A 175 12.75 3.42 7.30
N GLN A 176 13.91 3.73 7.92
CA GLN A 176 14.62 2.83 8.80
C GLN A 176 14.52 3.34 10.24
N TYR A 177 14.53 2.43 11.21
CA TYR A 177 14.30 2.76 12.61
C TYR A 177 15.31 2.08 13.51
N ASP A 178 15.78 2.83 14.52
CA ASP A 178 16.29 2.25 15.74
C ASP A 178 15.10 1.95 16.66
N SER A 179 15.09 0.78 17.29
CA SER A 179 13.99 0.32 18.16
C SER A 179 14.48 0.11 19.58
N TYR A 180 13.66 0.48 20.53
CA TYR A 180 13.97 0.48 21.96
C TYR A 180 12.92 -0.27 22.75
N LEU A 181 13.32 -0.98 23.81
CA LEU A 181 12.43 -1.34 24.90
C LEU A 181 12.31 -0.16 25.85
N VAL A 182 11.08 0.15 26.26
CA VAL A 182 10.77 1.27 27.17
C VAL A 182 10.05 0.74 28.40
N ASP A 183 10.66 0.92 29.58
CA ASP A 183 10.00 0.65 30.85
C ASP A 183 9.05 1.82 31.18
N ILE A 184 7.77 1.53 31.22
CA ILE A 184 6.71 2.52 31.41
C ILE A 184 6.75 3.12 32.83
N LYS A 185 7.19 2.34 33.83
CA LYS A 185 7.22 2.81 35.24
C LYS A 185 8.34 3.80 35.52
N THR A 186 9.46 3.63 34.83
CA THR A 186 10.69 4.40 35.07
C THR A 186 11.02 5.38 33.95
N GLY A 187 10.56 5.10 32.73
CA GLY A 187 10.97 5.80 31.51
C GLY A 187 12.32 5.34 30.96
N ASN A 188 12.94 4.32 31.57
CA ASN A 188 14.20 3.77 31.08
C ASN A 188 14.02 3.17 29.69
N LYS A 189 15.05 3.39 28.82
CA LYS A 189 15.05 2.94 27.44
C LYS A 189 16.29 2.11 27.18
N GLN A 190 16.10 1.00 26.46
CA GLN A 190 17.17 0.13 26.04
C GLN A 190 17.09 -0.11 24.53
N LEU A 191 18.14 0.28 23.82
CA LEU A 191 18.25 0.03 22.38
C LEU A 191 18.33 -1.48 22.13
N ILE A 192 17.46 -2.01 21.26
CA ILE A 192 17.39 -3.43 20.93
C ILE A 192 17.70 -3.74 19.47
N LEU A 193 17.29 -2.87 18.54
CA LEU A 193 17.56 -3.02 17.10
C LEU A 193 18.03 -1.69 16.51
N ARG A 194 18.97 -1.76 15.58
CA ARG A 194 19.43 -0.61 14.79
C ARG A 194 19.04 -0.77 13.33
N LYS A 195 18.66 0.34 12.73
CA LYS A 195 18.48 0.48 11.27
C LYS A 195 17.56 -0.58 10.65
N SER A 196 16.49 -0.98 11.37
CA SER A 196 15.53 -1.95 10.90
C SER A 196 14.53 -1.33 9.91
N PHE A 197 14.19 -2.02 8.83
CA PHE A 197 13.10 -1.63 7.91
C PHE A 197 11.73 -2.01 8.45
N TYR A 198 11.65 -3.09 9.22
CA TYR A 198 10.40 -3.56 9.82
C TYR A 198 10.41 -3.23 11.31
N LEU A 199 9.34 -2.58 11.75
CA LEU A 199 9.15 -2.36 13.18
C LEU A 199 8.91 -3.69 13.88
N PRO A 200 9.60 -3.94 15.00
CA PRO A 200 9.33 -5.12 15.80
C PRO A 200 7.96 -5.05 16.47
N THR A 201 7.47 -6.19 16.89
CA THR A 201 6.25 -6.33 17.70
C THR A 201 6.57 -7.00 19.02
N ILE A 202 5.92 -6.56 20.10
CA ILE A 202 6.11 -7.14 21.44
C ILE A 202 4.95 -8.07 21.77
N SER A 203 5.25 -9.21 22.42
CA SER A 203 4.25 -10.17 22.87
C SER A 203 3.25 -9.57 23.86
N VAL A 204 2.08 -10.19 23.99
CA VAL A 204 1.01 -9.70 24.89
C VAL A 204 1.50 -9.68 26.35
N ASP A 205 2.24 -10.70 26.78
CA ASP A 205 2.85 -10.83 28.13
C ASP A 205 4.15 -10.03 28.30
N LYS A 206 4.60 -9.30 27.27
CA LYS A 206 5.82 -8.46 27.22
C LYS A 206 7.14 -9.21 27.40
N LYS A 207 7.16 -10.53 27.25
CA LYS A 207 8.39 -11.31 27.43
C LYS A 207 9.25 -11.39 26.17
N TYR A 208 8.64 -11.28 24.99
CA TYR A 208 9.32 -11.41 23.71
C TYR A 208 9.05 -10.26 22.78
N VAL A 209 10.06 -9.89 21.99
CA VAL A 209 9.97 -9.02 20.84
C VAL A 209 10.27 -9.85 19.60
N VAL A 210 9.45 -9.70 18.54
CA VAL A 210 9.63 -10.43 17.27
C VAL A 210 9.77 -9.45 16.12
N TRP A 211 10.69 -9.71 15.19
CA TRP A 211 10.90 -8.92 13.98
C TRP A 211 11.36 -9.78 12.81
N PHE A 212 11.23 -9.26 11.61
CA PHE A 212 11.78 -9.84 10.40
C PHE A 212 13.12 -9.20 10.08
N GLU A 213 14.18 -10.00 9.98
CA GLU A 213 15.51 -9.57 9.60
C GLU A 213 15.71 -9.72 8.09
N ILE A 214 16.08 -8.61 7.43
CA ILE A 214 16.20 -8.57 5.97
C ILE A 214 17.50 -9.17 5.45
N THR A 215 18.53 -9.27 6.30
CA THR A 215 19.88 -9.73 5.89
C THR A 215 19.91 -11.21 5.56
N ASP A 216 19.12 -12.00 6.25
CA ASP A 216 18.99 -13.46 6.04
C ASP A 216 17.56 -13.91 5.76
N SER A 217 16.62 -12.94 5.67
CA SER A 217 15.20 -13.18 5.34
C SER A 217 14.49 -14.10 6.35
N CYS A 218 14.85 -13.99 7.62
CA CYS A 218 14.33 -14.81 8.70
C CYS A 218 13.56 -13.99 9.75
N TRP A 219 12.65 -14.65 10.46
CA TRP A 219 12.03 -14.09 11.66
C TRP A 219 12.87 -14.40 12.89
N TYR A 220 13.01 -13.42 13.75
CA TYR A 220 13.75 -13.49 15.00
C TYR A 220 12.88 -13.15 16.18
N SER A 221 13.21 -13.70 17.33
CA SER A 221 12.72 -13.27 18.64
C SER A 221 13.85 -12.78 19.54
N MET A 222 13.48 -12.02 20.56
CA MET A 222 14.37 -11.58 21.64
C MET A 222 13.62 -11.66 22.96
N ASP A 223 14.19 -12.30 23.97
CA ASP A 223 13.71 -12.23 25.35
C ASP A 223 13.93 -10.81 25.90
N THR A 224 12.90 -10.18 26.45
CA THR A 224 12.94 -8.78 26.88
C THR A 224 13.76 -8.54 28.15
N LYS A 225 14.08 -9.58 28.94
CA LYS A 225 14.88 -9.51 30.16
C LYS A 225 16.35 -9.79 29.89
N THR A 226 16.62 -10.90 29.18
CA THR A 226 18.00 -11.37 28.94
C THR A 226 18.59 -10.77 27.68
N LEU A 227 17.78 -10.23 26.78
CA LEU A 227 18.11 -9.77 25.43
C LEU A 227 18.72 -10.85 24.53
N THR A 228 18.51 -12.10 24.87
CA THR A 228 18.96 -13.22 24.06
C THR A 228 18.11 -13.29 22.80
N LYS A 229 18.79 -13.33 21.65
CA LYS A 229 18.16 -13.43 20.32
C LYS A 229 18.11 -14.88 19.86
N LYS A 230 17.03 -15.23 19.18
CA LYS A 230 16.86 -16.54 18.54
C LYS A 230 16.31 -16.38 17.12
N ASN A 231 16.85 -17.14 16.17
CA ASN A 231 16.26 -17.27 14.85
C ASN A 231 15.09 -18.26 14.94
N LEU A 232 13.90 -17.83 14.49
CA LEU A 232 12.67 -18.61 14.60
C LEU A 232 12.38 -19.46 13.36
N THR A 233 12.94 -19.10 12.20
CA THR A 233 12.52 -19.70 10.92
C THR A 233 13.64 -20.31 10.09
N ALA A 234 14.91 -20.19 10.49
CA ALA A 234 16.04 -20.71 9.71
C ALA A 234 16.02 -22.24 9.49
N GLU A 235 15.50 -22.99 10.47
CA GLU A 235 15.45 -24.45 10.40
C GLU A 235 14.13 -25.02 9.85
N ILE A 236 13.20 -24.13 9.48
CA ILE A 236 11.89 -24.52 8.92
C ILE A 236 12.01 -24.63 7.39
N ASP A 237 11.67 -25.82 6.87
CA ASP A 237 11.58 -26.05 5.41
C ASP A 237 10.33 -25.38 4.83
N ASP A 238 10.30 -24.03 4.86
CA ASP A 238 9.27 -23.20 4.24
C ASP A 238 9.80 -21.80 3.93
N ILE A 239 9.09 -21.02 3.10
CA ILE A 239 9.49 -19.69 2.65
C ILE A 239 8.64 -18.63 3.37
N PHE A 240 9.29 -17.76 4.15
CA PHE A 240 8.65 -16.71 4.95
C PHE A 240 8.78 -15.31 4.34
N TYR A 241 9.32 -15.20 3.15
CA TYR A 241 9.55 -13.96 2.42
C TYR A 241 9.08 -14.08 0.96
N ASN A 242 8.89 -12.95 0.30
CA ASN A 242 8.48 -12.93 -1.11
C ASN A 242 9.66 -13.28 -2.03
N ASP A 243 9.80 -14.55 -2.34
CA ASP A 243 10.81 -15.10 -3.24
C ASP A 243 10.58 -14.75 -4.73
N GLU A 244 9.38 -14.29 -5.08
CA GLU A 244 9.02 -13.83 -6.42
C GLU A 244 9.19 -12.31 -6.61
N GLN A 245 9.82 -11.62 -5.64
CA GLN A 245 10.00 -10.17 -5.72
C GLN A 245 10.98 -9.78 -6.84
N ASP A 246 10.50 -9.06 -7.82
CA ASP A 246 11.24 -8.63 -9.01
C ASP A 246 11.79 -7.20 -8.95
N ILE A 247 11.64 -6.52 -7.80
CA ILE A 247 12.23 -5.19 -7.55
C ILE A 247 13.59 -5.30 -6.85
N PRO A 248 14.49 -4.30 -7.01
CA PRO A 248 15.84 -4.38 -6.45
C PRO A 248 15.96 -4.24 -4.93
N MET A 249 14.91 -3.80 -4.23
CA MET A 249 14.96 -3.66 -2.78
C MET A 249 14.98 -5.02 -2.06
N HIS A 250 15.20 -4.98 -0.75
CA HIS A 250 15.11 -6.16 0.11
C HIS A 250 13.78 -6.85 -0.03
N VAL A 251 13.80 -8.18 0.09
CA VAL A 251 12.57 -8.99 0.04
C VAL A 251 11.61 -8.59 1.16
N THR A 252 10.32 -8.65 0.86
CA THR A 252 9.26 -8.44 1.84
C THR A 252 8.88 -9.76 2.49
N ASN A 253 8.44 -9.73 3.77
CA ASN A 253 7.89 -10.92 4.42
C ASN A 253 6.40 -11.10 4.12
N PHE A 254 5.85 -12.28 4.40
CA PHE A 254 4.42 -12.55 4.22
C PHE A 254 3.54 -12.12 5.40
N GLY A 255 4.15 -11.60 6.46
CA GLY A 255 3.45 -11.01 7.59
C GLY A 255 3.29 -11.92 8.78
N LEU A 256 2.98 -11.28 9.89
CA LEU A 256 2.67 -11.88 11.16
C LEU A 256 1.15 -11.87 11.35
N ALA A 257 0.55 -13.04 11.64
CA ALA A 257 -0.88 -13.13 11.90
C ALA A 257 -1.23 -12.55 13.28
N GLY A 258 -0.43 -12.84 14.30
CA GLY A 258 -0.61 -12.33 15.65
C GLY A 258 0.02 -13.22 16.71
N TRP A 259 -0.25 -12.88 17.96
CA TRP A 259 0.17 -13.63 19.13
C TRP A 259 -0.98 -14.52 19.66
N THR A 260 -0.67 -15.65 20.26
CA THR A 260 -1.65 -16.46 20.97
C THR A 260 -1.93 -15.90 22.39
N ASP A 261 -2.96 -16.42 23.05
CA ASP A 261 -3.44 -15.99 24.36
C ASP A 261 -2.36 -15.94 25.45
N LYS A 262 -1.41 -16.87 25.43
CA LYS A 262 -0.33 -16.92 26.43
C LYS A 262 0.87 -16.03 26.10
N GLY A 263 0.88 -15.41 24.91
CA GLY A 263 1.96 -14.51 24.48
C GLY A 263 3.30 -15.20 24.18
N HIS A 264 3.40 -16.53 24.28
CA HIS A 264 4.63 -17.26 24.00
C HIS A 264 4.72 -17.73 22.54
N THR A 265 3.58 -17.99 21.91
CA THR A 265 3.52 -18.48 20.54
C THR A 265 3.10 -17.37 19.61
N VAL A 266 3.84 -17.19 18.54
CA VAL A 266 3.55 -16.24 17.46
C VAL A 266 3.09 -17.00 16.22
N LEU A 267 2.04 -16.50 15.56
CA LEU A 267 1.57 -17.04 14.29
C LEU A 267 2.17 -16.25 13.13
N ILE A 268 2.91 -16.95 12.28
CA ILE A 268 3.63 -16.36 11.13
C ILE A 268 3.14 -16.99 9.84
N HIS A 269 2.90 -16.18 8.83
CA HIS A 269 2.58 -16.66 7.49
C HIS A 269 3.85 -17.02 6.74
N SER A 270 3.89 -18.23 6.19
CA SER A 270 4.79 -18.58 5.09
C SER A 270 4.18 -18.17 3.74
N LYS A 271 4.83 -18.52 2.63
CA LYS A 271 4.31 -18.29 1.27
C LYS A 271 2.87 -18.82 1.15
N THR A 272 2.61 -19.99 1.64
CA THR A 272 1.33 -20.69 1.50
C THR A 272 0.63 -20.99 2.82
N ASP A 273 1.34 -21.28 3.88
CA ASP A 273 0.81 -21.90 5.09
C ASP A 273 0.85 -20.95 6.31
N LEU A 274 0.26 -21.38 7.43
CA LEU A 274 0.25 -20.68 8.70
C LEU A 274 1.02 -21.52 9.74
N TRP A 275 2.02 -20.92 10.37
CA TRP A 275 2.90 -21.54 11.34
C TRP A 275 2.70 -20.97 12.74
N ALA A 276 2.64 -21.84 13.74
CA ALA A 276 2.72 -21.51 15.16
C ALA A 276 4.15 -21.78 15.63
N ILE A 277 4.80 -20.74 16.15
CA ILE A 277 6.22 -20.79 16.52
C ILE A 277 6.36 -20.28 17.96
N ASP A 278 7.00 -21.08 18.82
CA ASP A 278 7.33 -20.63 20.17
C ASP A 278 8.41 -19.54 20.12
N ALA A 279 8.10 -18.36 20.64
CA ALA A 279 9.01 -17.21 20.64
C ALA A 279 10.24 -17.44 21.57
N ALA A 280 10.13 -18.32 22.58
CA ALA A 280 11.27 -18.78 23.35
C ALA A 280 12.13 -19.80 22.58
N GLY A 281 11.51 -20.46 21.61
CA GLY A 281 12.11 -21.48 20.78
C GLY A 281 12.48 -22.75 21.54
N HIS A 282 11.72 -23.09 22.57
CA HIS A 282 11.85 -24.35 23.29
C HIS A 282 11.06 -25.46 22.59
N ASP A 283 9.89 -25.11 22.04
CA ASP A 283 9.02 -26.01 21.34
C ASP A 283 9.30 -26.00 19.83
N ALA A 284 9.14 -27.13 19.18
CA ALA A 284 9.29 -27.26 17.74
C ALA A 284 8.21 -26.44 17.00
N PRO A 285 8.55 -25.75 15.91
CA PRO A 285 7.56 -25.05 15.08
C PRO A 285 6.49 -26.01 14.54
N CYS A 286 5.22 -25.56 14.56
CA CYS A 286 4.10 -26.36 14.09
C CYS A 286 3.40 -25.68 12.89
N CYS A 287 3.34 -26.37 11.75
CA CYS A 287 2.51 -25.93 10.62
C CYS A 287 1.05 -26.25 10.92
N LEU A 288 0.26 -25.22 11.28
CA LEU A 288 -1.15 -25.39 11.64
C LEU A 288 -2.00 -25.92 10.49
N THR A 289 -1.66 -25.55 9.27
CA THR A 289 -2.33 -26.01 8.03
C THR A 289 -1.77 -27.35 7.50
N LYS A 290 -0.83 -27.97 8.24
CA LYS A 290 -0.22 -29.27 7.90
C LYS A 290 0.35 -29.33 6.47
N GLY A 291 0.86 -28.20 5.93
CA GLY A 291 1.41 -28.11 4.59
C GLY A 291 0.37 -28.22 3.46
N MET A 292 -0.91 -28.10 3.77
CA MET A 292 -1.98 -28.14 2.76
C MET A 292 -1.81 -27.03 1.74
N GLY A 293 -1.44 -25.83 2.17
CA GLY A 293 -1.22 -24.69 1.30
C GLY A 293 -0.16 -24.98 0.25
N ARG A 294 1.01 -25.47 0.66
CA ARG A 294 2.10 -25.85 -0.24
C ARG A 294 1.68 -26.97 -1.20
N LYS A 295 1.05 -28.00 -0.70
CA LYS A 295 0.63 -29.18 -1.49
C LYS A 295 -0.41 -28.82 -2.55
N ALA A 296 -1.37 -27.95 -2.23
CA ALA A 296 -2.46 -27.56 -3.13
C ALA A 296 -2.16 -26.27 -3.94
N GLY A 297 -1.04 -25.60 -3.68
CA GLY A 297 -0.74 -24.28 -4.27
C GLY A 297 -1.71 -23.20 -3.82
N ILE A 298 -2.23 -23.32 -2.60
CA ILE A 298 -3.19 -22.38 -2.00
C ILE A 298 -2.47 -21.53 -0.96
N ARG A 299 -2.56 -20.21 -1.10
CA ARG A 299 -2.10 -19.26 -0.08
C ARG A 299 -3.18 -19.09 0.98
N PHE A 300 -2.87 -19.41 2.22
CA PHE A 300 -3.70 -19.16 3.38
C PHE A 300 -3.29 -17.90 4.11
N ARG A 301 -4.27 -17.08 4.54
CA ARG A 301 -4.06 -15.89 5.38
C ARG A 301 -5.11 -15.84 6.47
N TYR A 302 -4.66 -15.69 7.72
CA TYR A 302 -5.55 -15.61 8.87
C TYR A 302 -6.47 -14.39 8.78
N ILE A 303 -7.74 -14.58 9.03
CA ILE A 303 -8.75 -13.53 9.12
C ILE A 303 -8.98 -13.18 10.58
N LYS A 304 -8.63 -11.95 10.97
CA LYS A 304 -8.90 -11.46 12.32
C LYS A 304 -10.40 -11.49 12.64
N ARG A 305 -10.73 -11.93 13.83
CA ARG A 305 -12.13 -12.03 14.30
C ARG A 305 -12.72 -10.65 14.59
N LYS A 306 -11.89 -9.72 15.11
CA LYS A 306 -12.21 -8.31 15.37
C LYS A 306 -11.02 -7.45 14.97
N ASP A 307 -11.29 -6.21 14.64
CA ASP A 307 -10.22 -5.28 14.25
C ASP A 307 -9.24 -5.01 15.40
N ASP A 308 -9.71 -5.11 16.66
CA ASP A 308 -8.95 -4.95 17.90
C ASP A 308 -8.51 -6.28 18.55
N GLU A 309 -8.51 -7.39 17.79
CA GLU A 309 -8.07 -8.70 18.30
C GLU A 309 -6.61 -8.65 18.74
N ARG A 310 -6.37 -8.89 20.03
CA ARG A 310 -5.06 -8.80 20.68
C ARG A 310 -4.29 -10.09 20.66
N TYR A 311 -5.01 -11.20 20.77
CA TYR A 311 -4.44 -12.54 20.73
C TYR A 311 -5.38 -13.50 20.00
N ILE A 312 -4.79 -14.53 19.45
CA ILE A 312 -5.47 -15.57 18.69
C ILE A 312 -5.67 -16.77 19.62
N ASP A 313 -6.92 -17.15 19.81
CA ASP A 313 -7.28 -18.32 20.61
C ASP A 313 -7.24 -19.60 19.76
N LEU A 314 -6.21 -20.40 19.96
CA LEU A 314 -6.04 -21.70 19.26
C LEU A 314 -7.07 -22.76 19.66
N LYS A 315 -7.85 -22.53 20.73
CA LYS A 315 -8.95 -23.43 21.13
C LYS A 315 -10.25 -23.15 20.42
N ALA A 316 -10.27 -22.14 19.56
CA ALA A 316 -11.42 -21.80 18.76
C ALA A 316 -11.10 -21.95 17.27
N ASN A 317 -12.13 -22.03 16.43
CA ASN A 317 -11.99 -22.05 14.99
C ASN A 317 -11.25 -20.82 14.48
N LEU A 318 -10.22 -21.03 13.64
CA LEU A 318 -9.49 -19.97 12.94
C LEU A 318 -9.93 -19.95 11.48
N TYR A 319 -10.36 -18.78 11.00
CA TYR A 319 -10.80 -18.61 9.62
C TYR A 319 -9.67 -18.11 8.75
N LEU A 320 -9.53 -18.68 7.56
CA LEU A 320 -8.47 -18.41 6.62
C LEU A 320 -9.05 -17.93 5.29
N GLU A 321 -8.53 -16.81 4.77
CA GLU A 321 -8.68 -16.46 3.36
C GLU A 321 -7.78 -17.40 2.55
N ALA A 322 -8.33 -18.01 1.50
CA ALA A 322 -7.63 -18.92 0.60
C ALA A 322 -7.61 -18.35 -0.82
N PHE A 323 -6.44 -18.40 -1.46
CA PHE A 323 -6.26 -17.98 -2.85
C PHE A 323 -5.29 -18.91 -3.57
N GLN A 324 -5.69 -19.41 -4.75
CA GLN A 324 -4.86 -20.26 -5.59
C GLN A 324 -4.34 -19.47 -6.81
N HIS A 325 -3.06 -19.17 -6.84
CA HIS A 325 -2.46 -18.34 -7.88
C HIS A 325 -2.56 -18.93 -9.30
N ARG A 326 -2.53 -20.26 -9.43
CA ARG A 326 -2.59 -20.92 -10.72
C ARG A 326 -3.97 -20.80 -11.38
N THR A 327 -5.05 -20.98 -10.62
CA THR A 327 -6.42 -21.01 -11.14
C THR A 327 -7.20 -19.75 -10.85
N LYS A 328 -6.68 -18.87 -9.98
CA LYS A 328 -7.34 -17.66 -9.46
C LYS A 328 -8.57 -17.93 -8.61
N LYS A 329 -8.83 -19.17 -8.22
CA LYS A 329 -9.86 -19.51 -7.25
C LYS A 329 -9.58 -18.86 -5.91
N SER A 330 -10.63 -18.40 -5.26
CA SER A 330 -10.53 -17.89 -3.89
C SER A 330 -11.67 -18.39 -3.01
N GLY A 331 -11.56 -18.20 -1.69
CA GLY A 331 -12.59 -18.62 -0.76
C GLY A 331 -12.15 -18.57 0.68
N TYR A 332 -12.84 -19.33 1.52
CA TYR A 332 -12.58 -19.40 2.95
C TYR A 332 -12.42 -20.85 3.40
N TYR A 333 -11.53 -21.04 4.34
CA TYR A 333 -11.28 -22.28 5.06
C TYR A 333 -11.39 -22.03 6.54
N VAL A 334 -11.66 -23.08 7.30
CA VAL A 334 -11.62 -23.08 8.77
C VAL A 334 -10.58 -24.08 9.25
N LEU A 335 -9.76 -23.63 10.17
CA LEU A 335 -8.84 -24.47 10.92
C LEU A 335 -9.44 -24.71 12.30
N THR A 336 -9.79 -25.96 12.58
CA THR A 336 -10.40 -26.37 13.86
C THR A 336 -9.37 -26.50 14.97
N PRO A 337 -9.76 -26.46 16.25
CA PRO A 337 -8.87 -26.72 17.38
C PRO A 337 -8.22 -28.11 17.34
N THR A 338 -8.81 -29.09 16.65
CA THR A 338 -8.25 -30.44 16.43
C THR A 338 -7.18 -30.45 15.32
N GLY A 339 -6.96 -29.31 14.67
CA GLY A 339 -5.97 -29.14 13.61
C GLY A 339 -6.46 -29.62 12.24
N ASP A 340 -7.77 -29.74 12.02
CA ASP A 340 -8.33 -30.05 10.72
C ASP A 340 -8.56 -28.76 9.94
N CYS A 341 -8.02 -28.67 8.72
CA CYS A 341 -8.19 -27.54 7.82
C CYS A 341 -9.27 -27.90 6.77
N MET A 342 -10.46 -27.37 6.94
CA MET A 342 -11.64 -27.70 6.11
C MET A 342 -12.01 -26.54 5.20
N GLN A 343 -12.36 -26.86 3.95
CA GLN A 343 -12.91 -25.90 3.01
C GLN A 343 -14.34 -25.52 3.41
N LEU A 344 -14.59 -24.23 3.52
CA LEU A 344 -15.95 -23.67 3.68
C LEU A 344 -16.54 -23.33 2.30
N VAL A 345 -15.90 -22.45 1.58
CA VAL A 345 -16.22 -22.12 0.17
C VAL A 345 -14.93 -21.89 -0.60
N PHE A 346 -14.86 -22.35 -1.85
CA PHE A 346 -13.70 -22.14 -2.71
C PHE A 346 -14.08 -22.37 -4.17
N SER A 347 -14.06 -21.32 -5.00
CA SER A 347 -14.54 -21.41 -6.39
C SER A 347 -13.93 -20.33 -7.28
N ASP A 348 -14.34 -20.28 -8.54
CA ASP A 348 -13.95 -19.28 -9.53
C ASP A 348 -14.68 -17.94 -9.29
N HIS A 349 -14.57 -17.44 -8.04
CA HIS A 349 -15.10 -16.17 -7.58
C HIS A 349 -14.08 -15.46 -6.74
N LEU A 350 -14.27 -14.16 -6.55
CA LEU A 350 -13.56 -13.36 -5.58
C LEU A 350 -14.40 -13.17 -4.33
N TYR A 351 -13.95 -13.75 -3.22
CA TYR A 351 -14.56 -13.61 -1.90
C TYR A 351 -13.85 -12.53 -1.10
N LYS A 352 -14.61 -11.63 -0.47
CA LYS A 352 -14.06 -10.51 0.32
C LYS A 352 -14.94 -10.16 1.52
N ASN A 353 -14.31 -9.48 2.49
CA ASN A 353 -14.97 -8.83 3.62
C ASN A 353 -15.76 -9.79 4.51
N LEU A 354 -15.19 -10.96 4.83
CA LEU A 354 -15.79 -11.85 5.83
C LEU A 354 -15.83 -11.14 7.18
N LYS A 355 -17.03 -11.01 7.73
CA LYS A 355 -17.29 -10.41 9.05
C LYS A 355 -18.23 -11.32 9.83
N PHE A 356 -17.99 -11.47 11.13
CA PHE A 356 -18.79 -12.30 12.03
C PHE A 356 -19.69 -11.45 12.91
N SER A 357 -20.84 -12.04 13.34
CA SER A 357 -21.63 -11.54 14.44
C SER A 357 -20.81 -11.55 15.75
N GLU A 358 -21.25 -10.83 16.76
CA GLU A 358 -20.52 -10.75 18.03
C GLU A 358 -20.43 -12.13 18.74
N ASP A 359 -21.51 -12.91 18.69
CA ASP A 359 -21.60 -14.28 19.20
C ASP A 359 -20.95 -15.33 18.29
N ARG A 360 -20.52 -14.92 17.07
CA ARG A 360 -19.89 -15.75 16.06
C ARG A 360 -20.74 -16.90 15.51
N SER A 361 -22.04 -16.85 15.70
CA SER A 361 -22.97 -17.83 15.17
C SER A 361 -23.19 -17.64 13.66
N HIS A 362 -23.08 -16.41 13.19
CA HIS A 362 -23.32 -16.04 11.79
C HIS A 362 -22.17 -15.20 11.23
N CYS A 363 -22.08 -15.17 9.89
CA CYS A 363 -21.15 -14.30 9.18
C CYS A 363 -21.78 -13.74 7.90
N ILE A 364 -21.19 -12.66 7.42
CA ILE A 364 -21.50 -12.05 6.12
C ILE A 364 -20.22 -11.87 5.32
N TRP A 365 -20.32 -11.95 3.99
CA TRP A 365 -19.22 -11.69 3.08
C TRP A 365 -19.72 -11.18 1.73
N ARG A 366 -18.80 -10.74 0.88
CA ARG A 366 -19.09 -10.44 -0.53
C ARG A 366 -18.52 -11.52 -1.43
N ARG A 367 -19.31 -11.89 -2.46
CA ARG A 367 -18.87 -12.73 -3.57
C ARG A 367 -19.09 -11.99 -4.88
N GLN A 368 -18.16 -12.15 -5.79
CA GLN A 368 -18.22 -11.55 -7.13
C GLN A 368 -17.44 -12.41 -8.13
N SER A 369 -17.74 -12.21 -9.42
CA SER A 369 -16.89 -12.64 -10.53
C SER A 369 -16.87 -11.55 -11.61
N PHE A 370 -16.25 -11.80 -12.74
CA PHE A 370 -16.34 -10.85 -13.87
C PHE A 370 -17.79 -10.62 -14.30
N THR A 371 -18.63 -11.67 -14.26
CA THR A 371 -20.03 -11.64 -14.65
C THR A 371 -21.02 -11.50 -13.50
N GLU A 372 -20.60 -11.68 -12.25
CA GLU A 372 -21.43 -11.57 -11.06
C GLU A 372 -21.13 -10.30 -10.28
N TYR A 373 -22.14 -9.44 -10.11
CA TYR A 373 -22.03 -8.23 -9.29
C TYR A 373 -21.60 -8.57 -7.85
N PRO A 374 -20.84 -7.69 -7.16
CA PRO A 374 -20.42 -7.91 -5.78
C PRO A 374 -21.60 -7.98 -4.80
N GLU A 375 -22.18 -9.17 -4.65
CA GLU A 375 -23.34 -9.39 -3.80
C GLU A 375 -22.94 -9.77 -2.37
N VAL A 376 -23.82 -9.43 -1.42
CA VAL A 376 -23.66 -9.77 -0.01
C VAL A 376 -24.37 -11.10 0.27
N TYR A 377 -23.65 -11.96 0.97
CA TYR A 377 -24.14 -13.27 1.42
C TYR A 377 -24.07 -13.34 2.94
N LYS A 378 -24.93 -14.15 3.53
CA LYS A 378 -24.97 -14.53 4.94
C LYS A 378 -24.87 -16.04 5.08
N SER A 379 -24.33 -16.50 6.18
CA SER A 379 -24.30 -17.91 6.55
C SER A 379 -24.14 -18.07 8.07
N ASP A 380 -24.36 -19.31 8.55
CA ASP A 380 -23.78 -19.77 9.81
C ASP A 380 -22.25 -19.80 9.72
N SER A 381 -21.57 -19.98 10.86
CA SER A 381 -20.11 -19.93 10.93
C SER A 381 -19.38 -21.06 10.19
N LEU A 382 -20.09 -22.13 9.82
CA LEU A 382 -19.56 -23.26 9.05
C LEU A 382 -20.00 -23.28 7.59
N PHE A 383 -20.72 -22.26 7.15
CA PHE A 383 -21.20 -22.10 5.77
C PHE A 383 -22.12 -23.22 5.30
N THR A 384 -22.91 -23.81 6.22
CA THR A 384 -23.88 -24.87 5.91
C THR A 384 -25.17 -24.32 5.32
N GLU A 385 -25.56 -23.10 5.71
CA GLU A 385 -26.78 -22.41 5.25
C GLU A 385 -26.41 -21.07 4.61
N ILE A 386 -26.18 -21.05 3.30
CA ILE A 386 -25.79 -19.86 2.56
C ILE A 386 -27.02 -19.17 1.97
N GLU A 387 -27.21 -17.89 2.33
CA GLU A 387 -28.28 -17.03 1.83
C GLU A 387 -27.72 -15.79 1.13
N LYS A 388 -28.22 -15.47 -0.07
CA LYS A 388 -27.91 -14.22 -0.77
C LYS A 388 -28.80 -13.09 -0.22
N LEU A 389 -28.18 -12.06 0.40
CA LEU A 389 -28.90 -10.95 1.04
C LEU A 389 -29.15 -9.76 0.10
N SER A 390 -28.37 -9.59 -0.95
CA SER A 390 -28.54 -8.49 -1.88
C SER A 390 -28.78 -8.98 -3.32
N VAL A 391 -29.55 -8.21 -4.08
CA VAL A 391 -29.80 -8.43 -5.50
C VAL A 391 -29.61 -7.09 -6.20
N SER A 392 -28.38 -6.81 -6.62
CA SER A 392 -27.99 -5.52 -7.20
C SER A 392 -27.66 -5.60 -8.69
N ASP A 393 -27.78 -6.78 -9.29
CA ASP A 393 -27.39 -7.09 -10.66
C ASP A 393 -28.44 -6.73 -11.74
N SER A 394 -29.62 -6.25 -11.33
CA SER A 394 -30.75 -5.98 -12.26
C SER A 394 -30.38 -5.00 -13.37
N ILE A 395 -29.53 -4.01 -13.10
CA ILE A 395 -29.09 -3.04 -14.10
C ILE A 395 -28.15 -3.71 -15.12
N GLN A 396 -27.29 -4.62 -14.68
CA GLN A 396 -26.35 -5.33 -15.55
C GLN A 396 -27.07 -6.14 -16.64
N GLN A 397 -28.20 -6.74 -16.32
CA GLN A 397 -29.02 -7.54 -17.26
C GLN A 397 -29.52 -6.77 -18.49
N SER A 398 -29.48 -5.44 -18.43
CA SER A 398 -29.83 -4.54 -19.54
C SER A 398 -28.68 -4.26 -20.50
N TYR A 399 -27.47 -4.78 -20.24
CA TYR A 399 -26.27 -4.51 -21.03
C TYR A 399 -25.60 -5.81 -21.47
N LEU A 400 -24.94 -5.77 -22.63
CA LEU A 400 -24.03 -6.83 -23.03
C LEU A 400 -22.80 -6.78 -22.12
N TRP A 401 -22.53 -7.85 -21.38
CA TRP A 401 -21.47 -7.82 -20.36
C TRP A 401 -20.18 -8.51 -20.80
N GLY A 402 -20.26 -9.66 -21.41
CA GLY A 402 -19.13 -10.46 -21.82
C GLY A 402 -18.61 -11.41 -20.73
N THR A 403 -17.49 -12.07 -21.04
CA THR A 403 -16.86 -13.09 -20.19
C THR A 403 -15.37 -12.82 -20.03
N SER A 404 -14.74 -13.47 -19.05
CA SER A 404 -13.29 -13.47 -18.87
C SER A 404 -12.76 -14.90 -18.74
N GLU A 405 -11.59 -15.16 -19.29
CA GLU A 405 -10.89 -16.44 -19.16
C GLU A 405 -9.41 -16.23 -18.85
N LEU A 406 -8.83 -17.18 -18.14
CA LEU A 406 -7.39 -17.21 -17.87
C LEU A 406 -6.69 -17.84 -19.08
N VAL A 407 -5.67 -17.14 -19.60
CA VAL A 407 -4.81 -17.65 -20.67
C VAL A 407 -3.37 -17.76 -20.18
N GLU A 408 -2.65 -18.75 -20.73
CA GLU A 408 -1.25 -19.03 -20.36
C GLU A 408 -0.38 -19.07 -21.61
N TRP A 409 0.86 -18.59 -21.49
CA TRP A 409 1.86 -18.70 -22.54
C TRP A 409 3.27 -18.72 -21.95
N GLU A 410 4.22 -19.08 -22.78
CA GLU A 410 5.65 -18.96 -22.48
C GLU A 410 6.21 -17.68 -23.12
N SER A 411 6.89 -16.85 -22.33
CA SER A 411 7.54 -15.64 -22.84
C SER A 411 8.76 -15.98 -23.71
N PHE A 412 9.30 -14.99 -24.42
CA PHE A 412 10.54 -15.22 -25.18
C PHE A 412 11.72 -15.55 -24.26
N ALA A 413 11.71 -15.09 -23.01
CA ALA A 413 12.69 -15.41 -21.99
C ALA A 413 12.40 -16.73 -21.25
N LYS A 414 11.40 -17.50 -21.70
CA LYS A 414 11.00 -18.80 -21.11
C LYS A 414 10.29 -18.71 -19.76
N ASP A 415 9.77 -17.53 -19.40
CA ASP A 415 8.90 -17.40 -18.24
C ASP A 415 7.51 -17.97 -18.57
N SER A 416 6.93 -18.77 -17.64
CA SER A 416 5.53 -19.17 -17.74
C SER A 416 4.65 -18.02 -17.21
N LEU A 417 3.88 -17.42 -18.09
CA LEU A 417 3.06 -16.25 -17.81
C LEU A 417 1.57 -16.52 -17.94
N GLN A 418 0.78 -15.75 -17.24
CA GLN A 418 -0.68 -15.77 -17.27
C GLN A 418 -1.23 -14.41 -17.66
N GLY A 419 -2.47 -14.40 -18.15
CA GLY A 419 -3.20 -13.18 -18.46
C GLY A 419 -4.69 -13.43 -18.49
N ILE A 420 -5.46 -12.35 -18.60
CA ILE A 420 -6.92 -12.41 -18.72
C ILE A 420 -7.30 -12.04 -20.15
N LEU A 421 -8.08 -12.87 -20.80
CA LEU A 421 -8.74 -12.55 -22.07
C LEU A 421 -10.23 -12.33 -21.82
N CYS A 422 -10.70 -11.10 -22.04
CA CYS A 422 -12.12 -10.78 -21.96
C CYS A 422 -12.72 -10.79 -23.37
N LYS A 423 -13.93 -11.39 -23.49
CA LYS A 423 -14.67 -11.56 -24.75
C LYS A 423 -16.07 -10.92 -24.66
N PRO A 424 -16.62 -10.39 -25.76
CA PRO A 424 -18.01 -9.94 -25.82
C PRO A 424 -19.01 -11.03 -25.41
N GLU A 425 -20.20 -10.64 -24.92
CA GLU A 425 -21.25 -11.60 -24.55
C GLU A 425 -21.79 -12.40 -25.76
N ASN A 426 -21.94 -11.72 -26.89
CA ASN A 426 -22.35 -12.31 -28.15
C ASN A 426 -21.15 -12.77 -29.00
N PHE A 427 -20.13 -13.29 -28.37
CA PHE A 427 -18.90 -13.74 -29.02
C PHE A 427 -19.17 -14.90 -29.98
N ASP A 428 -18.73 -14.72 -31.23
CA ASP A 428 -18.78 -15.73 -32.30
C ASP A 428 -17.35 -16.06 -32.75
N PRO A 429 -16.84 -17.27 -32.50
CA PRO A 429 -15.48 -17.65 -32.85
C PRO A 429 -15.17 -17.64 -34.35
N SER A 430 -16.19 -17.56 -35.21
CA SER A 430 -16.02 -17.46 -36.68
C SER A 430 -15.74 -16.03 -37.17
N GLN A 431 -15.95 -15.03 -36.31
CA GLN A 431 -15.72 -13.62 -36.63
C GLN A 431 -14.35 -13.13 -36.15
N LYS A 432 -13.86 -12.08 -36.77
CA LYS A 432 -12.63 -11.39 -36.37
C LYS A 432 -12.95 -10.20 -35.47
N TYR A 433 -12.22 -10.08 -34.36
CA TYR A 433 -12.41 -9.01 -33.38
C TYR A 433 -11.12 -8.18 -33.22
N PRO A 434 -11.25 -6.84 -33.13
CA PRO A 434 -10.16 -5.99 -32.70
C PRO A 434 -9.84 -6.22 -31.21
N MET A 435 -8.57 -6.09 -30.82
CA MET A 435 -8.12 -6.35 -29.47
C MET A 435 -7.44 -5.13 -28.84
N LEU A 436 -7.82 -4.81 -27.60
CA LEU A 436 -7.13 -3.85 -26.75
C LEU A 436 -6.27 -4.59 -25.73
N VAL A 437 -5.01 -4.22 -25.63
CA VAL A 437 -4.05 -4.83 -24.68
C VAL A 437 -3.75 -3.84 -23.58
N TYR A 438 -4.13 -4.18 -22.34
CA TYR A 438 -3.89 -3.37 -21.15
C TYR A 438 -2.95 -4.09 -20.19
N PHE A 439 -1.90 -3.44 -19.73
CA PHE A 439 -0.92 -4.05 -18.82
C PHE A 439 -0.31 -3.02 -17.86
N TYR A 440 0.27 -3.55 -16.77
CA TYR A 440 0.99 -2.76 -15.77
C TYR A 440 2.10 -3.60 -15.11
N GLU A 441 1.71 -4.57 -14.29
CA GLU A 441 2.52 -5.61 -13.65
C GLU A 441 1.70 -6.92 -13.67
N LYS A 442 1.82 -7.81 -12.67
CA LYS A 442 0.93 -8.98 -12.57
C LYS A 442 -0.51 -8.53 -12.32
N ARG A 443 -1.44 -8.90 -13.18
CA ARG A 443 -2.87 -8.53 -13.14
C ARG A 443 -3.83 -9.72 -13.22
N SER A 444 -3.36 -10.90 -13.58
CA SER A 444 -4.18 -12.10 -13.73
C SER A 444 -4.94 -12.49 -12.45
N ASP A 445 -4.44 -12.12 -11.27
CA ASP A 445 -5.14 -12.32 -10.00
C ASP A 445 -6.49 -11.58 -9.90
N ASN A 446 -6.78 -10.65 -10.85
CA ASN A 446 -8.07 -9.97 -10.96
C ASN A 446 -9.08 -10.69 -11.87
N LEU A 447 -8.81 -11.92 -12.32
CA LEU A 447 -9.69 -12.69 -13.22
C LEU A 447 -11.16 -12.65 -12.77
N ASN A 448 -11.39 -12.89 -11.50
CA ASN A 448 -12.72 -12.97 -10.89
C ASN A 448 -13.18 -11.63 -10.29
N ARG A 449 -12.56 -10.52 -10.66
CA ARG A 449 -12.99 -9.20 -10.18
C ARG A 449 -14.05 -8.61 -11.08
N TYR A 450 -15.16 -8.18 -10.48
CA TYR A 450 -16.18 -7.40 -11.17
C TYR A 450 -15.64 -6.04 -11.60
N ASN A 451 -15.79 -5.71 -12.87
CA ASN A 451 -15.27 -4.46 -13.44
C ASN A 451 -16.43 -3.50 -13.71
N ILE A 452 -16.78 -2.68 -12.72
CA ILE A 452 -17.89 -1.73 -12.80
C ILE A 452 -17.65 -0.74 -13.96
N PRO A 453 -18.57 -0.62 -14.93
CA PRO A 453 -18.46 0.39 -15.97
C PRO A 453 -18.43 1.79 -15.38
N SER A 454 -17.38 2.53 -15.71
CA SER A 454 -17.24 3.91 -15.28
C SER A 454 -16.40 4.69 -16.29
N PRO A 455 -16.60 6.01 -16.40
CA PRO A 455 -15.75 6.85 -17.24
C PRO A 455 -14.28 6.73 -16.85
N ILE A 456 -13.41 6.68 -17.85
CA ILE A 456 -11.98 6.47 -17.71
C ILE A 456 -11.34 7.57 -16.86
N ALA A 457 -10.72 7.17 -15.76
CA ALA A 457 -9.87 8.06 -14.97
C ALA A 457 -8.39 7.96 -15.39
N THR A 458 -7.98 6.79 -15.89
CA THR A 458 -6.59 6.48 -16.28
C THR A 458 -6.50 5.49 -17.44
N VAL A 459 -7.15 4.31 -17.32
CA VAL A 459 -7.09 3.21 -18.27
C VAL A 459 -8.48 2.76 -18.68
N ILE A 460 -8.58 2.05 -19.78
CA ILE A 460 -9.85 1.51 -20.30
C ILE A 460 -10.61 0.70 -19.26
N ASN A 461 -11.93 0.76 -19.32
CA ASN A 461 -12.80 -0.13 -18.56
C ASN A 461 -13.07 -1.41 -19.39
N TRP A 462 -12.75 -2.57 -18.84
CA TRP A 462 -12.75 -3.83 -19.58
C TRP A 462 -14.17 -4.24 -19.99
N SER A 463 -15.12 -4.20 -19.05
CA SER A 463 -16.52 -4.54 -19.34
C SER A 463 -17.14 -3.61 -20.38
N TYR A 464 -16.84 -2.30 -20.31
CA TYR A 464 -17.28 -1.34 -21.32
C TYR A 464 -16.69 -1.64 -22.71
N CYS A 465 -15.40 -1.99 -22.78
CA CYS A 465 -14.75 -2.29 -24.06
C CYS A 465 -15.31 -3.56 -24.70
N VAL A 466 -15.52 -4.63 -23.93
CA VAL A 466 -16.11 -5.87 -24.47
C VAL A 466 -17.57 -5.67 -24.88
N SER A 467 -18.35 -4.88 -24.14
CA SER A 467 -19.73 -4.50 -24.53
C SER A 467 -19.78 -3.74 -25.87
N ASN A 468 -18.67 -3.11 -26.24
CA ASN A 468 -18.51 -2.41 -27.51
C ASN A 468 -17.78 -3.27 -28.57
N GLY A 469 -17.72 -4.58 -28.41
CA GLY A 469 -17.23 -5.53 -29.40
C GLY A 469 -15.71 -5.57 -29.56
N TYR A 470 -14.93 -5.20 -28.55
CA TYR A 470 -13.51 -5.42 -28.44
C TYR A 470 -13.21 -6.68 -27.65
N LEU A 471 -12.15 -7.39 -28.00
CA LEU A 471 -11.44 -8.23 -27.05
C LEU A 471 -10.58 -7.35 -26.15
N VAL A 472 -10.42 -7.75 -24.88
CA VAL A 472 -9.47 -7.09 -23.98
C VAL A 472 -8.50 -8.14 -23.43
N PHE A 473 -7.21 -7.97 -23.71
CA PHE A 473 -6.17 -8.84 -23.18
C PHE A 473 -5.37 -8.12 -22.09
N ILE A 474 -5.21 -8.77 -20.94
CA ILE A 474 -4.50 -8.25 -19.79
C ILE A 474 -3.38 -9.22 -19.42
N PRO A 475 -2.20 -9.13 -20.06
CA PRO A 475 -1.04 -9.96 -19.73
C PRO A 475 -0.42 -9.60 -18.38
N ASP A 476 0.06 -10.60 -17.65
CA ASP A 476 1.02 -10.40 -16.56
C ASP A 476 2.36 -9.99 -17.13
N VAL A 477 3.00 -9.04 -16.48
CA VAL A 477 4.36 -8.63 -16.78
C VAL A 477 5.23 -8.92 -15.57
N VAL A 478 6.26 -9.72 -15.77
CA VAL A 478 7.35 -9.97 -14.80
C VAL A 478 8.61 -9.25 -15.29
N PHE A 479 9.43 -8.81 -14.35
CA PHE A 479 10.55 -7.94 -14.69
C PHE A 479 11.88 -8.53 -14.28
N ARG A 480 12.87 -8.33 -15.13
CA ARG A 480 14.28 -8.54 -14.83
C ARG A 480 14.90 -7.23 -14.36
N LYS A 481 15.71 -7.30 -13.31
CA LYS A 481 16.43 -6.13 -12.76
C LYS A 481 17.38 -5.55 -13.80
N GLY A 482 17.34 -4.24 -13.99
CA GLY A 482 18.12 -3.52 -15.03
C GLY A 482 17.47 -3.49 -16.42
N GLU A 483 16.39 -4.26 -16.66
CA GLU A 483 15.79 -4.42 -17.99
C GLU A 483 14.26 -4.26 -18.01
N PRO A 484 13.68 -3.23 -17.36
CA PRO A 484 12.22 -3.12 -17.29
C PRO A 484 11.53 -2.99 -18.65
N GLY A 485 12.14 -2.28 -19.59
CA GLY A 485 11.58 -2.13 -20.94
C GLY A 485 11.60 -3.42 -21.74
N ALA A 486 12.74 -4.13 -21.74
CA ALA A 486 12.88 -5.42 -22.43
C ALA A 486 11.96 -6.49 -21.82
N SER A 487 11.79 -6.48 -20.49
CA SER A 487 10.86 -7.38 -19.78
C SER A 487 9.41 -7.13 -20.20
N SER A 488 9.01 -5.86 -20.32
CA SER A 488 7.67 -5.51 -20.80
C SER A 488 7.44 -5.96 -22.24
N TYR A 489 8.43 -5.77 -23.11
CA TYR A 489 8.37 -6.26 -24.49
C TYR A 489 8.24 -7.79 -24.54
N ASP A 490 9.07 -8.47 -23.79
CA ASP A 490 9.11 -9.93 -23.72
C ASP A 490 7.75 -10.49 -23.30
N ALA A 491 7.18 -10.03 -22.19
CA ALA A 491 5.91 -10.53 -21.69
C ALA A 491 4.73 -10.18 -22.60
N VAL A 492 4.59 -8.91 -23.00
CA VAL A 492 3.40 -8.44 -23.74
C VAL A 492 3.40 -8.94 -25.17
N VAL A 493 4.55 -8.85 -25.89
CA VAL A 493 4.59 -9.21 -27.31
C VAL A 493 4.51 -10.71 -27.49
N SER A 494 5.14 -11.52 -26.62
CA SER A 494 5.02 -12.98 -26.67
C SER A 494 3.58 -13.42 -26.40
N GLY A 495 2.91 -12.79 -25.40
CA GLY A 495 1.51 -13.09 -25.08
C GLY A 495 0.58 -12.78 -26.25
N VAL A 496 0.70 -11.59 -26.85
CA VAL A 496 -0.10 -11.22 -28.04
C VAL A 496 0.14 -12.18 -29.20
N LYS A 497 1.40 -12.54 -29.51
CA LYS A 497 1.72 -13.51 -30.56
C LYS A 497 1.12 -14.89 -30.27
N SER A 498 1.29 -15.38 -29.03
CA SER A 498 0.71 -16.67 -28.63
C SER A 498 -0.81 -16.71 -28.79
N LEU A 499 -1.51 -15.60 -28.51
CA LEU A 499 -2.96 -15.54 -28.71
C LEU A 499 -3.34 -15.49 -30.19
N ILE A 500 -2.62 -14.74 -31.04
CA ILE A 500 -2.83 -14.68 -32.49
C ILE A 500 -2.62 -16.06 -33.12
N ASP A 501 -1.58 -16.78 -32.70
CA ASP A 501 -1.28 -18.12 -33.23
C ASP A 501 -2.29 -19.18 -32.79
N ARG A 502 -2.97 -18.97 -31.65
CA ARG A 502 -3.94 -19.89 -31.05
C ARG A 502 -5.39 -19.66 -31.49
N TYR A 503 -5.73 -18.40 -31.77
CA TYR A 503 -7.12 -17.97 -31.94
C TYR A 503 -7.35 -17.20 -33.24
N ASP A 504 -8.00 -17.83 -34.21
CA ASP A 504 -8.35 -17.22 -35.50
C ASP A 504 -9.31 -16.03 -35.39
N PHE A 505 -10.07 -15.91 -34.30
CA PHE A 505 -10.98 -14.80 -34.08
C PHE A 505 -10.27 -13.47 -33.72
N ILE A 506 -8.97 -13.44 -33.49
CA ILE A 506 -8.24 -12.21 -33.25
C ILE A 506 -7.84 -11.59 -34.60
N ASP A 507 -8.23 -10.35 -34.82
CA ASP A 507 -7.74 -9.57 -35.95
C ASP A 507 -6.34 -9.04 -35.63
N LYS A 508 -5.31 -9.71 -36.16
CA LYS A 508 -3.91 -9.39 -35.92
C LYS A 508 -3.50 -7.99 -36.39
N ASP A 509 -4.22 -7.41 -37.34
CA ASP A 509 -3.95 -6.08 -37.91
C ASP A 509 -4.72 -4.97 -37.16
N ARG A 510 -5.56 -5.32 -36.15
CA ARG A 510 -6.40 -4.42 -35.38
C ARG A 510 -6.19 -4.57 -33.87
N ILE A 511 -4.92 -4.43 -33.43
CA ILE A 511 -4.53 -4.52 -32.04
C ILE A 511 -3.97 -3.18 -31.57
N ALA A 512 -4.42 -2.69 -30.41
CA ALA A 512 -3.93 -1.45 -29.81
C ALA A 512 -3.55 -1.62 -28.35
N LEU A 513 -2.68 -0.72 -27.86
CA LEU A 513 -2.17 -0.69 -26.50
C LEU A 513 -2.89 0.36 -25.65
N ASN A 514 -3.10 0.05 -24.36
CA ASN A 514 -3.58 0.98 -23.36
C ASN A 514 -2.79 0.84 -22.06
N GLY A 515 -2.33 1.94 -21.48
CA GLY A 515 -1.65 1.94 -20.19
C GLY A 515 -1.42 3.33 -19.65
N HIS A 516 -1.22 3.41 -18.33
CA HIS A 516 -1.05 4.66 -17.61
C HIS A 516 0.12 4.54 -16.64
N SER A 517 0.83 5.66 -16.37
CA SER A 517 1.93 5.71 -15.42
C SER A 517 3.05 4.74 -15.82
N TRP A 518 3.33 3.71 -15.02
CA TRP A 518 4.27 2.66 -15.38
C TRP A 518 3.85 1.91 -16.65
N GLY A 519 2.54 1.66 -16.84
CA GLY A 519 2.01 1.13 -18.10
C GLY A 519 2.21 2.08 -19.29
N GLY A 520 2.12 3.40 -19.05
CA GLY A 520 2.43 4.42 -20.07
C GLY A 520 3.90 4.39 -20.50
N TYR A 521 4.84 4.23 -19.55
CA TYR A 521 6.26 3.99 -19.84
C TYR A 521 6.46 2.73 -20.70
N GLN A 522 5.84 1.62 -20.29
CA GLN A 522 5.96 0.35 -21.01
C GLN A 522 5.48 0.50 -22.46
N ILE A 523 4.35 1.18 -22.69
CA ILE A 523 3.85 1.46 -24.05
C ILE A 523 4.84 2.30 -24.83
N ALA A 524 5.33 3.40 -24.26
CA ALA A 524 6.33 4.24 -24.92
C ALA A 524 7.58 3.43 -25.32
N PHE A 525 7.99 2.45 -24.50
CA PHE A 525 9.09 1.55 -24.84
C PHE A 525 8.70 0.57 -25.96
N LEU A 526 7.54 -0.08 -25.85
CA LEU A 526 7.10 -1.09 -26.82
C LEU A 526 7.02 -0.52 -28.25
N VAL A 527 6.44 0.67 -28.43
CA VAL A 527 6.28 1.30 -29.75
C VAL A 527 7.61 1.69 -30.40
N THR A 528 8.71 1.73 -29.63
CA THR A 528 10.08 1.88 -30.17
C THR A 528 10.71 0.55 -30.62
N ARG A 529 10.09 -0.60 -30.30
CA ARG A 529 10.66 -1.94 -30.51
C ARG A 529 9.87 -2.80 -31.49
N THR A 530 8.60 -2.46 -31.72
CA THR A 530 7.74 -3.22 -32.63
C THR A 530 6.68 -2.33 -33.26
N ASN A 531 6.32 -2.66 -34.50
CA ASN A 531 5.24 -2.01 -35.27
C ASN A 531 3.96 -2.87 -35.32
N MET A 532 3.87 -3.89 -34.44
CA MET A 532 2.73 -4.81 -34.38
C MET A 532 1.41 -4.10 -34.06
N PHE A 533 1.47 -3.00 -33.31
CA PHE A 533 0.29 -2.35 -32.76
C PHE A 533 -0.18 -1.20 -33.67
N LYS A 534 -1.47 -1.21 -33.99
CA LYS A 534 -2.11 -0.24 -34.88
C LYS A 534 -2.27 1.14 -34.27
N ALA A 535 -2.41 1.22 -32.94
CA ALA A 535 -2.55 2.46 -32.17
C ALA A 535 -2.12 2.24 -30.71
N ALA A 536 -1.76 3.32 -30.01
CA ALA A 536 -1.34 3.26 -28.62
C ALA A 536 -1.86 4.46 -27.83
N VAL A 537 -2.41 4.22 -26.62
CA VAL A 537 -2.79 5.25 -25.67
C VAL A 537 -1.89 5.15 -24.44
N SER A 538 -1.03 6.15 -24.25
CA SER A 538 0.00 6.20 -23.21
C SER A 538 -0.30 7.34 -22.23
N GLY A 539 -0.84 6.99 -21.06
CA GLY A 539 -1.15 7.97 -20.00
C GLY A 539 0.03 8.21 -19.08
N ALA A 540 0.34 9.47 -18.78
CA ALA A 540 1.37 9.91 -17.84
C ALA A 540 2.69 9.10 -17.92
N PRO A 541 3.29 8.93 -19.14
CA PRO A 541 4.46 8.09 -19.32
C PRO A 541 5.73 8.72 -18.74
N VAL A 542 6.66 7.89 -18.29
CA VAL A 542 8.08 8.24 -18.18
C VAL A 542 8.76 7.87 -19.47
N VAL A 543 9.35 8.81 -20.18
CA VAL A 543 10.04 8.52 -21.48
C VAL A 543 11.53 8.75 -21.41
N ASN A 544 11.98 9.51 -20.45
CA ASN A 544 13.38 9.83 -20.21
C ASN A 544 13.73 9.56 -18.75
N MET A 545 14.26 8.38 -18.48
CA MET A 545 14.61 7.99 -17.11
C MET A 545 15.75 8.84 -16.53
N THR A 546 16.61 9.44 -17.38
CA THR A 546 17.72 10.28 -16.93
C THR A 546 17.21 11.60 -16.32
N SER A 547 16.28 12.31 -16.98
CA SER A 547 15.68 13.53 -16.45
C SER A 547 14.69 13.25 -15.32
N ALA A 548 13.92 12.16 -15.43
CA ALA A 548 12.95 11.78 -14.41
C ALA A 548 13.60 11.31 -13.09
N TYR A 549 14.81 10.77 -13.12
CA TYR A 549 15.55 10.29 -11.95
C TYR A 549 15.78 11.40 -10.91
N GLY A 550 16.24 12.59 -11.34
CA GLY A 550 16.46 13.74 -10.48
C GLY A 550 15.19 14.52 -10.10
N GLY A 551 14.03 14.08 -10.60
CA GLY A 551 12.77 14.76 -10.38
C GLY A 551 12.18 14.56 -8.98
N ILE A 552 11.16 15.37 -8.67
CA ILE A 552 10.40 15.29 -7.43
C ILE A 552 9.05 14.61 -7.67
N ARG A 553 8.70 13.68 -6.81
CA ARG A 553 7.35 13.16 -6.68
C ARG A 553 6.55 14.14 -5.80
N TRP A 554 5.91 15.12 -6.43
CA TRP A 554 5.27 16.26 -5.74
C TRP A 554 4.20 15.86 -4.72
N GLU A 555 3.49 14.74 -4.93
CA GLU A 555 2.52 14.22 -3.97
C GLU A 555 3.15 13.88 -2.60
N SER A 556 4.38 13.36 -2.60
CA SER A 556 5.10 12.98 -1.37
C SER A 556 6.22 13.94 -1.02
N GLY A 557 6.59 14.83 -1.95
CA GLY A 557 7.77 15.70 -1.84
C GLY A 557 9.11 14.97 -1.92
N LYS A 558 9.12 13.64 -2.06
CA LYS A 558 10.36 12.84 -2.16
C LYS A 558 11.01 12.94 -3.54
N SER A 559 12.33 12.76 -3.61
CA SER A 559 13.01 12.47 -4.86
C SER A 559 12.47 11.19 -5.50
N ARG A 560 12.47 11.12 -6.84
CA ARG A 560 12.10 9.91 -7.58
C ARG A 560 13.21 8.85 -7.64
N MET A 561 14.41 9.13 -7.16
CA MET A 561 15.60 8.26 -7.22
C MET A 561 15.31 6.84 -6.70
N PHE A 562 14.60 6.71 -5.57
CA PHE A 562 14.25 5.40 -5.00
C PHE A 562 13.47 4.50 -5.96
N GLN A 563 12.68 5.07 -6.90
CA GLN A 563 11.91 4.28 -7.86
C GLN A 563 12.81 3.54 -8.83
N TYR A 564 13.91 4.16 -9.23
CA TYR A 564 14.88 3.59 -10.17
C TYR A 564 15.85 2.64 -9.47
N GLU A 565 16.34 3.05 -8.30
CA GLU A 565 17.35 2.30 -7.57
C GLU A 565 16.79 1.03 -6.93
N GLN A 566 15.56 1.08 -6.38
CA GLN A 566 15.08 0.07 -5.47
C GLN A 566 13.69 -0.49 -5.76
N THR A 567 12.83 0.24 -6.51
CA THR A 567 11.44 -0.19 -6.68
C THR A 567 11.01 -0.30 -8.15
N GLN A 568 9.87 0.29 -8.51
CA GLN A 568 9.12 0.07 -9.74
C GLN A 568 9.92 0.13 -11.05
N SER A 569 10.89 1.04 -11.15
CA SER A 569 11.67 1.18 -12.40
C SER A 569 12.80 0.17 -12.54
N ARG A 570 13.12 -0.59 -11.48
CA ARG A 570 13.98 -1.79 -11.49
C ARG A 570 15.38 -1.63 -12.08
N ILE A 571 15.91 -0.41 -12.20
CA ILE A 571 17.28 -0.18 -12.72
C ILE A 571 18.30 -0.77 -11.74
N GLY A 572 18.08 -0.65 -10.40
CA GLY A 572 18.89 -1.30 -9.39
C GLY A 572 20.24 -0.63 -9.13
N GLY A 573 20.34 0.67 -9.34
CA GLY A 573 21.50 1.50 -9.04
C GLY A 573 21.28 2.96 -9.39
N THR A 574 22.21 3.81 -9.03
CA THR A 574 22.15 5.24 -9.32
C THR A 574 22.40 5.51 -10.82
N LEU A 575 22.03 6.71 -11.26
CA LEU A 575 22.31 7.15 -12.64
C LEU A 575 23.83 7.14 -12.96
N TRP A 576 24.65 7.42 -11.95
CA TRP A 576 26.12 7.44 -12.12
C TRP A 576 26.73 6.05 -12.14
N ASP A 577 26.14 5.08 -11.46
CA ASP A 577 26.61 3.68 -11.46
C ASP A 577 26.16 2.93 -12.73
N LYS A 578 24.97 3.29 -13.27
CA LYS A 578 24.30 2.56 -14.36
C LYS A 578 23.82 3.45 -15.49
N PRO A 579 24.63 4.37 -16.03
CA PRO A 579 24.18 5.31 -17.07
C PRO A 579 23.66 4.62 -18.33
N ALA A 580 24.28 3.50 -18.72
CA ALA A 580 23.87 2.74 -19.90
C ALA A 580 22.46 2.12 -19.74
N GLU A 581 22.12 1.61 -18.55
CA GLU A 581 20.79 1.08 -18.23
C GLU A 581 19.72 2.17 -18.30
N PHE A 582 20.01 3.36 -17.75
CA PHE A 582 19.10 4.51 -17.83
C PHE A 582 18.82 4.90 -19.28
N ILE A 583 19.84 4.99 -20.14
CA ILE A 583 19.68 5.31 -21.56
C ILE A 583 18.92 4.20 -22.30
N ARG A 584 19.32 2.93 -22.12
CA ARG A 584 18.72 1.78 -22.79
C ARG A 584 17.23 1.62 -22.47
N ASN A 585 16.80 1.97 -21.25
CA ASN A 585 15.41 1.90 -20.80
C ASN A 585 14.65 3.23 -20.98
N SER A 586 15.24 4.25 -21.59
CA SER A 586 14.56 5.52 -21.90
C SER A 586 14.04 5.51 -23.34
N PRO A 587 12.72 5.40 -23.57
CA PRO A 587 12.13 5.42 -24.91
C PRO A 587 12.56 6.61 -25.77
N LEU A 588 12.78 7.77 -25.15
CA LEU A 588 13.12 9.01 -25.82
C LEU A 588 14.24 8.88 -26.84
N PHE A 589 15.27 8.09 -26.52
CA PHE A 589 16.43 7.92 -27.39
C PHE A 589 16.17 7.00 -28.62
N PHE A 590 15.01 6.34 -28.66
CA PHE A 590 14.65 5.39 -29.72
C PHE A 590 13.39 5.79 -30.50
N LEU A 591 12.84 6.97 -30.27
CA LEU A 591 11.61 7.46 -30.91
C LEU A 591 11.67 7.55 -32.45
N PRO A 592 12.83 7.71 -33.13
CA PRO A 592 12.87 7.63 -34.58
C PRO A 592 12.29 6.32 -35.16
N GLN A 593 12.30 5.23 -34.38
CA GLN A 593 11.80 3.91 -34.80
C GLN A 593 10.26 3.80 -34.71
N VAL A 594 9.57 4.72 -34.01
CA VAL A 594 8.12 4.67 -33.82
C VAL A 594 7.38 4.87 -35.13
N GLN A 595 6.43 3.97 -35.42
CA GLN A 595 5.48 4.09 -36.54
C GLN A 595 4.03 4.10 -36.05
N THR A 596 3.77 3.52 -34.89
CA THR A 596 2.44 3.46 -34.26
C THR A 596 1.97 4.85 -33.87
N PRO A 597 0.76 5.29 -34.26
CA PRO A 597 0.13 6.51 -33.78
C PRO A 597 -0.05 6.50 -32.26
N VAL A 598 0.32 7.58 -31.58
CA VAL A 598 0.30 7.66 -30.11
C VAL A 598 -0.63 8.78 -29.63
N LEU A 599 -1.57 8.42 -28.75
CA LEU A 599 -2.34 9.37 -27.97
C LEU A 599 -1.77 9.42 -26.55
N ILE A 600 -1.29 10.57 -26.13
CA ILE A 600 -0.73 10.81 -24.81
C ILE A 600 -1.80 11.53 -23.97
N MET A 601 -1.99 11.12 -22.70
CA MET A 601 -2.70 11.90 -21.69
C MET A 601 -1.75 12.21 -20.56
N HIS A 602 -1.44 13.49 -20.30
CA HIS A 602 -0.59 13.90 -19.20
C HIS A 602 -0.98 15.28 -18.70
N ASN A 603 -1.26 15.41 -17.41
CA ASN A 603 -1.84 16.60 -16.84
C ASN A 603 -0.79 17.50 -16.14
N ASP A 604 -1.00 18.81 -16.18
CA ASP A 604 -0.07 19.83 -15.68
C ASP A 604 0.08 19.87 -14.14
N LYS A 605 -0.82 19.18 -13.40
CA LYS A 605 -0.75 19.04 -11.94
C LYS A 605 -0.43 17.59 -11.51
N ASP A 606 0.19 16.82 -12.39
CA ASP A 606 0.61 15.46 -12.05
C ASP A 606 1.68 15.50 -10.95
N GLY A 607 1.31 14.98 -9.77
CA GLY A 607 2.21 14.91 -8.61
C GLY A 607 3.02 13.62 -8.53
N SER A 608 2.74 12.63 -9.38
CA SER A 608 3.40 11.33 -9.41
C SER A 608 4.47 11.21 -10.48
N VAL A 609 4.15 11.61 -11.71
CA VAL A 609 5.08 11.70 -12.84
C VAL A 609 5.11 13.14 -13.33
N MET A 610 6.29 13.73 -13.38
CA MET A 610 6.45 15.12 -13.87
C MET A 610 5.88 15.22 -15.28
N TRP A 611 4.98 16.19 -15.51
CA TRP A 611 4.28 16.30 -16.78
C TRP A 611 5.20 16.66 -17.97
N GLU A 612 6.41 17.18 -17.68
CA GLU A 612 7.48 17.40 -18.64
C GLU A 612 7.83 16.12 -19.39
N GLN A 613 7.67 14.95 -18.78
CA GLN A 613 7.88 13.66 -19.46
C GLN A 613 6.91 13.45 -20.63
N GLY A 614 5.66 13.88 -20.48
CA GLY A 614 4.68 13.88 -21.56
C GLY A 614 5.01 14.90 -22.64
N ILE A 615 5.54 16.08 -22.26
CA ILE A 615 6.00 17.11 -23.20
C ILE A 615 7.20 16.60 -24.00
N GLU A 616 8.22 16.01 -23.34
CA GLU A 616 9.39 15.43 -24.01
C GLU A 616 8.94 14.40 -25.06
N PHE A 617 7.98 13.52 -24.71
CA PHE A 617 7.46 12.52 -25.62
C PHE A 617 6.76 13.14 -26.83
N PHE A 618 5.83 14.07 -26.57
CA PHE A 618 5.07 14.75 -27.63
C PHE A 618 5.99 15.55 -28.57
N MET A 619 6.88 16.36 -28.01
CA MET A 619 7.76 17.24 -28.78
C MET A 619 8.74 16.45 -29.63
N ALA A 620 9.26 15.34 -29.10
CA ALA A 620 10.17 14.48 -29.87
C ALA A 620 9.45 13.79 -31.02
N LEU A 621 8.27 13.17 -30.79
CA LEU A 621 7.49 12.55 -31.87
C LEU A 621 7.04 13.58 -32.92
N ARG A 622 6.61 14.76 -32.49
CA ARG A 622 6.26 15.86 -33.39
C ARG A 622 7.46 16.30 -34.23
N ARG A 623 8.64 16.44 -33.64
CA ARG A 623 9.88 16.82 -34.36
C ARG A 623 10.29 15.78 -35.40
N LEU A 624 9.93 14.50 -35.14
CA LEU A 624 10.19 13.36 -36.02
C LEU A 624 9.07 13.11 -37.03
N ASP A 625 8.08 14.00 -37.10
CA ASP A 625 6.91 13.90 -37.99
C ASP A 625 6.11 12.62 -37.80
N LYS A 626 5.97 12.18 -36.52
CA LYS A 626 5.19 10.98 -36.12
C LYS A 626 3.79 11.38 -35.67
N PRO A 627 2.74 10.62 -36.01
CA PRO A 627 1.37 10.91 -35.55
C PRO A 627 1.26 10.85 -34.03
N VAL A 628 1.03 12.01 -33.39
CA VAL A 628 0.95 12.11 -31.93
C VAL A 628 -0.04 13.20 -31.50
N TRP A 629 -0.79 12.94 -30.45
CA TRP A 629 -1.68 13.89 -29.77
C TRP A 629 -1.37 13.89 -28.27
N LEU A 630 -1.45 15.05 -27.64
CA LEU A 630 -1.28 15.20 -26.20
C LEU A 630 -2.51 15.88 -25.60
N PHE A 631 -3.21 15.18 -24.71
CA PHE A 631 -4.28 15.72 -23.88
C PHE A 631 -3.75 16.17 -22.54
N ASN A 632 -3.98 17.44 -22.22
CA ASN A 632 -3.77 18.02 -20.90
C ASN A 632 -5.10 18.53 -20.37
N TYR A 633 -5.68 17.84 -19.40
CA TYR A 633 -6.84 18.33 -18.64
C TYR A 633 -6.34 19.25 -17.53
N LYS A 634 -6.38 20.57 -17.81
CA LYS A 634 -5.79 21.60 -16.94
C LYS A 634 -6.25 21.51 -15.50
N GLY A 635 -5.29 21.49 -14.59
CA GLY A 635 -5.52 21.42 -13.16
C GLY A 635 -5.85 20.02 -12.62
N GLU A 636 -5.91 18.99 -13.47
CA GLU A 636 -5.99 17.60 -13.04
C GLU A 636 -4.60 17.07 -12.64
N GLY A 637 -4.60 16.09 -11.72
CA GLY A 637 -3.41 15.40 -11.26
C GLY A 637 -3.07 14.17 -12.09
N HIS A 638 -2.43 13.18 -11.42
CA HIS A 638 -2.05 11.91 -12.04
C HIS A 638 -3.24 11.10 -12.57
N HIS A 639 -4.39 11.22 -11.92
CA HIS A 639 -5.66 10.60 -12.30
C HIS A 639 -6.71 11.70 -12.53
N LEU A 640 -7.55 11.54 -13.55
CA LEU A 640 -8.68 12.43 -13.77
C LEU A 640 -9.70 12.24 -12.63
N LYS A 641 -10.05 13.35 -11.97
CA LYS A 641 -11.01 13.38 -10.85
C LYS A 641 -12.34 13.96 -11.25
N LYS A 642 -12.34 15.02 -12.07
CA LYS A 642 -13.57 15.68 -12.52
C LYS A 642 -14.34 14.79 -13.47
N TRP A 643 -15.63 14.65 -13.22
CA TRP A 643 -16.51 13.77 -13.97
C TRP A 643 -16.55 14.11 -15.45
N GLU A 644 -16.63 15.40 -15.80
CA GLU A 644 -16.69 15.92 -17.16
C GLU A 644 -15.40 15.55 -17.94
N ASN A 645 -14.24 15.69 -17.30
CA ASN A 645 -12.96 15.34 -17.89
C ASN A 645 -12.85 13.83 -18.14
N ARG A 646 -13.37 13.02 -17.22
CA ARG A 646 -13.41 11.57 -17.38
C ARG A 646 -14.32 11.13 -18.53
N LEU A 647 -15.49 11.75 -18.66
CA LEU A 647 -16.43 11.50 -19.77
C LEU A 647 -15.80 11.90 -21.12
N ASP A 648 -15.24 13.12 -21.20
CA ASP A 648 -14.61 13.59 -22.43
C ASP A 648 -13.42 12.70 -22.83
N TYR A 649 -12.57 12.34 -21.89
CA TYR A 649 -11.44 11.43 -22.14
C TYR A 649 -11.90 10.06 -22.59
N SER A 650 -12.92 9.49 -21.95
CA SER A 650 -13.48 8.19 -22.34
C SER A 650 -13.97 8.20 -23.78
N ARG A 651 -14.73 9.22 -24.16
CA ARG A 651 -15.23 9.38 -25.52
C ARG A 651 -14.08 9.47 -26.53
N ARG A 652 -13.09 10.36 -26.28
CA ARG A 652 -11.96 10.55 -27.21
C ARG A 652 -11.07 9.32 -27.35
N VAL A 653 -10.84 8.58 -26.26
CA VAL A 653 -10.09 7.32 -26.30
C VAL A 653 -10.82 6.29 -27.14
N MET A 654 -12.13 6.14 -26.99
CA MET A 654 -12.91 5.20 -27.82
C MET A 654 -12.98 5.64 -29.27
N GLU A 655 -13.20 6.93 -29.55
CA GLU A 655 -13.13 7.50 -30.92
C GLU A 655 -11.76 7.23 -31.60
N PHE A 656 -10.66 7.32 -30.83
CA PHE A 656 -9.32 7.01 -31.32
C PHE A 656 -9.18 5.52 -31.68
N TYR A 657 -9.66 4.61 -30.81
CA TYR A 657 -9.62 3.19 -31.10
C TYR A 657 -10.56 2.80 -32.23
N ASP A 658 -11.80 3.30 -32.26
CA ASP A 658 -12.75 3.01 -33.32
C ASP A 658 -12.22 3.46 -34.69
N TYR A 659 -11.52 4.62 -34.77
CA TYR A 659 -10.88 5.08 -36.00
C TYR A 659 -9.80 4.11 -36.49
N TYR A 660 -8.90 3.66 -35.61
CA TYR A 660 -7.77 2.83 -36.03
C TYR A 660 -8.09 1.34 -36.12
N LEU A 661 -9.08 0.84 -35.36
CA LEU A 661 -9.33 -0.59 -35.23
C LEU A 661 -10.65 -1.04 -35.83
N LYS A 662 -11.59 -0.14 -36.12
CA LYS A 662 -12.92 -0.48 -36.67
C LYS A 662 -13.30 0.31 -37.92
N ASP A 663 -12.33 0.91 -38.58
CA ASP A 663 -12.53 1.78 -39.74
C ASP A 663 -13.54 2.92 -39.47
N GLY A 664 -13.58 3.38 -38.22
CA GLY A 664 -14.43 4.46 -37.78
C GLY A 664 -14.08 5.79 -38.46
N LYS A 665 -15.02 6.73 -38.43
CA LYS A 665 -14.79 8.07 -38.96
C LYS A 665 -13.67 8.78 -38.16
N LYS A 666 -12.73 9.47 -38.88
CA LYS A 666 -11.69 10.26 -38.23
C LYS A 666 -12.32 11.34 -37.33
N PRO A 667 -12.05 11.34 -36.02
CA PRO A 667 -12.61 12.31 -35.09
C PRO A 667 -12.25 13.75 -35.45
N GLU A 668 -13.14 14.70 -35.20
CA GLU A 668 -12.91 16.12 -35.51
C GLU A 668 -11.65 16.66 -34.81
N TRP A 669 -11.42 16.27 -33.57
CA TRP A 669 -10.24 16.70 -32.80
C TRP A 669 -8.91 16.13 -33.33
N MET A 670 -8.93 15.17 -34.25
CA MET A 670 -7.74 14.64 -34.96
C MET A 670 -7.53 15.32 -36.33
N LYS A 671 -8.45 16.15 -36.77
CA LYS A 671 -8.27 16.92 -38.01
C LYS A 671 -7.44 18.16 -37.70
N SER A 672 -6.55 18.51 -38.58
CA SER A 672 -5.72 19.73 -38.47
C SER A 672 -6.54 20.98 -38.74
#